data_59f9ed02f4ed82dc55057770a1e67dee
#
_entry.id   59f9ed02f4ed82dc55057770a1e67dee
#
_cell.length_a   1.000
_cell.length_b   1.000
_cell.length_c   1.000
_cell.angle_alpha   90.00
_cell.angle_beta   90.00
_cell.angle_gamma   90.00
#
_symmetry.space_group_name_H-M   'P 1'
#
loop_
_entity.id
_entity.type
_entity.pdbx_description
1 polymer ?
#
loop_
_entity_poly.entity_id
_entity_poly.type
_entity_poly.pdbx_seq_one_letter_code
_entity_poly.pdbx_strand_id
1 'polypeptide(L)'
;MIELADASASLTLSNIVIDGAATHAAETDSIIKAANGGTIVLNSGAILQNNKAAQFGSGILANNGVNITMEDGAIIRNNTNSNYELGGGILIGNGSTFTMNGGEISGNTANGGGGVAIIGSTMVMNDGVISNNSTYRTSGQGSYGAGVYVADYANASGGDTLFTATPASFEMNGGTITGNTALDYGGGVLTFPQRSQKITININNGEISGNKVTEGSGGAVAAFFGETELNINGGTLTKNSALNNGGGVFLWQATNVTISGGTISENKASAGGGVCLYTDSAVTQTGGSIENNVANVGGGVCGGTYTMTGGVIKDNNNSLAETERLAAKGDGVYVGTAFNLGNDAEISTNNDVYLVQGTSVPKEGRYINVISPYTGASNAKPIQIHSEDRTVENTEIGTQLVQYTNAAGGETAAAQADVDGIFVPSWKMPEGLVIGQSKAAGKTDWMTYVPNKHGDLTVTKTVDGTAGDTSKAFNFTVTLKDTGINGTFGEMTFTDGAATFALKHGESKTAKDLPAGITYTVTEAEADQDGYTTTAANASGSIIKDDTAAVTFTNTRNSSSSHHSTRYTLHYESNGGTAYKDERYSSGTKVTLDKTPTRESYTFTGWYADKALTQKITSVTMNSDKTVYAGWEATGVPDKLNGDDHFAYVIGYPDGKVHPKGNISRAETATIFFRLLKADIRDGNLTADNDFSDVSDSQWHNKAISTMAKLGIVKGRRADSFDPDASITRAEFAAICARFNTKPVENSGSFSDISGHWAENEIERAAAFGWISGYPDGTFRPDARITRAEAMTMINRVLCRMPQSKSDLLDSMVTWPDNKPSDWHYLAVQEATNSHDFNRQGEVGESWTKLTSVPDWKRYQ
;
A
#
# COMPACT_ATOMS: atom_id res chain seq x y z
N MET A 1 35.89 39.52 8.24
CA MET A 1 34.61 39.97 8.79
C MET A 1 34.24 41.32 8.21
N ILE A 2 33.00 41.49 7.79
CA ILE A 2 32.40 42.75 7.36
C ILE A 2 31.36 43.14 8.39
N GLU A 3 31.45 44.33 8.97
CA GLU A 3 30.49 44.84 9.95
C GLU A 3 29.75 46.06 9.39
N LEU A 4 28.40 46.01 9.43
CA LEU A 4 27.54 47.14 9.14
C LEU A 4 27.23 47.83 10.48
N ALA A 5 27.78 49.06 10.67
CA ALA A 5 27.79 49.72 11.96
C ALA A 5 26.47 50.44 12.32
N ASP A 6 25.64 50.81 11.35
CA ASP A 6 24.41 51.55 11.58
C ASP A 6 23.29 51.24 10.53
N ALA A 7 22.09 51.74 10.78
CA ALA A 7 20.91 51.53 9.97
C ALA A 7 20.99 52.13 8.54
N SER A 8 21.88 53.04 8.26
CA SER A 8 22.10 53.61 6.93
C SER A 8 23.10 52.82 6.07
N ALA A 9 23.80 51.84 6.71
CA ALA A 9 24.80 51.05 6.02
C ALA A 9 24.14 50.08 5.00
N SER A 10 24.75 50.02 3.82
CA SER A 10 24.33 49.10 2.77
C SER A 10 25.53 48.36 2.19
N LEU A 11 25.37 47.02 2.11
CA LEU A 11 26.37 46.14 1.52
C LEU A 11 25.75 45.39 0.35
N THR A 12 26.34 45.57 -0.84
CA THR A 12 25.96 44.73 -2.00
C THR A 12 27.19 43.94 -2.45
N LEU A 13 27.04 42.64 -2.54
CA LEU A 13 28.06 41.68 -3.00
C LEU A 13 27.66 41.06 -4.33
N SER A 14 28.60 41.04 -5.29
CA SER A 14 28.42 40.41 -6.61
C SER A 14 29.76 39.86 -7.09
N ASN A 15 29.75 38.67 -7.67
CA ASN A 15 30.95 38.03 -8.25
C ASN A 15 32.16 38.01 -7.30
N ILE A 16 31.97 37.73 -6.04
CA ILE A 16 33.00 37.71 -5.00
C ILE A 16 32.86 36.47 -4.12
N VAL A 17 33.98 35.86 -3.79
CA VAL A 17 34.07 34.80 -2.81
C VAL A 17 34.68 35.30 -1.53
N ILE A 18 33.96 35.20 -0.43
CA ILE A 18 34.48 35.47 0.91
C ILE A 18 34.58 34.11 1.64
N ASP A 19 35.81 33.68 1.85
CA ASP A 19 36.15 32.39 2.44
C ASP A 19 36.67 32.60 3.87
N GLY A 20 35.97 32.04 4.84
CA GLY A 20 36.30 32.15 6.27
C GLY A 20 37.47 31.26 6.70
N ALA A 21 38.03 30.46 5.77
CA ALA A 21 39.17 29.56 5.99
C ALA A 21 39.01 28.68 7.25
N ALA A 22 38.04 27.77 7.23
CA ALA A 22 37.66 26.84 8.32
C ALA A 22 38.81 26.06 8.98
N THR A 23 40.02 26.15 8.46
CA THR A 23 41.22 25.52 9.00
C THR A 23 41.89 26.35 10.13
N HIS A 24 41.43 27.58 10.42
CA HIS A 24 41.93 28.33 11.56
C HIS A 24 41.40 27.71 12.87
N ALA A 25 42.30 27.40 13.81
CA ALA A 25 42.00 26.86 15.11
C ALA A 25 41.25 27.83 16.07
N ALA A 26 41.23 29.13 15.73
CA ALA A 26 40.51 30.15 16.48
C ALA A 26 39.11 30.33 15.89
N GLU A 27 38.09 30.27 16.73
CA GLU A 27 36.72 30.58 16.36
C GLU A 27 36.63 32.07 15.95
N THR A 28 36.01 32.32 14.79
CA THR A 28 35.85 33.65 14.22
C THR A 28 34.44 34.18 14.50
N ASP A 29 34.18 35.44 14.24
CA ASP A 29 32.83 36.00 14.14
C ASP A 29 32.17 35.63 12.79
N SER A 30 30.94 36.07 12.58
CA SER A 30 30.21 35.92 11.30
C SER A 30 31.02 36.56 10.14
N ILE A 31 30.89 36.01 8.94
CA ILE A 31 31.48 36.64 7.75
C ILE A 31 30.93 38.08 7.58
N ILE A 32 29.60 38.22 7.73
CA ILE A 32 28.93 39.54 7.73
C ILE A 32 28.15 39.68 9.03
N LYS A 33 28.30 40.77 9.73
CA LYS A 33 27.60 41.15 10.95
C LYS A 33 26.93 42.51 10.77
N ALA A 34 25.61 42.54 10.98
CA ALA A 34 24.83 43.77 10.97
C ALA A 34 23.92 43.75 12.21
N ALA A 35 24.16 44.66 13.18
CA ALA A 35 23.51 44.58 14.48
C ALA A 35 22.52 45.72 14.77
N ASN A 36 22.42 46.71 13.92
CA ASN A 36 21.62 47.93 14.16
C ASN A 36 20.94 48.42 12.86
N GLY A 37 20.21 47.57 12.18
CA GLY A 37 19.57 47.90 10.91
C GLY A 37 20.55 47.76 9.73
N GLY A 38 20.19 48.35 8.60
CA GLY A 38 20.97 48.31 7.35
C GLY A 38 20.44 47.32 6.33
N THR A 39 21.11 47.30 5.18
CA THR A 39 20.69 46.45 4.04
C THR A 39 21.85 45.62 3.52
N ILE A 40 21.59 44.33 3.28
CA ILE A 40 22.52 43.38 2.67
C ILE A 40 21.88 42.81 1.41
N VAL A 41 22.59 42.96 0.27
CA VAL A 41 22.15 42.37 -1.01
C VAL A 41 23.23 41.41 -1.52
N LEU A 42 22.86 40.16 -1.73
CA LEU A 42 23.72 39.14 -2.32
C LEU A 42 23.24 38.87 -3.73
N ASN A 43 23.98 39.36 -4.71
CA ASN A 43 23.72 39.12 -6.13
C ASN A 43 24.47 37.88 -6.65
N SER A 44 24.25 37.57 -7.90
CA SER A 44 24.90 36.46 -8.60
C SER A 44 26.41 36.47 -8.43
N GLY A 45 26.97 35.28 -8.15
CA GLY A 45 28.41 35.09 -7.92
C GLY A 45 28.92 35.57 -6.55
N ALA A 46 28.06 36.06 -5.65
CA ALA A 46 28.42 36.30 -4.26
C ALA A 46 28.45 34.96 -3.51
N ILE A 47 29.59 34.57 -2.97
CA ILE A 47 29.78 33.31 -2.24
C ILE A 47 30.35 33.60 -0.84
N LEU A 48 29.60 33.15 0.21
CA LEU A 48 30.04 33.23 1.60
C LEU A 48 30.25 31.78 2.09
N GLN A 49 31.50 31.39 2.37
CA GLN A 49 31.77 29.97 2.64
C GLN A 49 32.84 29.73 3.70
N ASN A 50 32.82 28.46 4.22
CA ASN A 50 33.88 27.87 5.04
C ASN A 50 34.21 28.65 6.33
N ASN A 51 33.25 29.35 6.91
CA ASN A 51 33.46 30.06 8.18
C ASN A 51 33.12 29.18 9.38
N LYS A 52 33.86 29.32 10.45
CA LYS A 52 33.60 28.70 11.74
C LYS A 52 33.44 29.78 12.81
N ALA A 53 32.22 30.02 13.25
CA ALA A 53 31.89 30.99 14.28
C ALA A 53 31.61 30.35 15.64
N ALA A 54 31.99 31.06 16.69
CA ALA A 54 31.66 30.70 18.09
C ALA A 54 30.33 31.26 18.56
N GLN A 55 29.76 32.20 17.79
CA GLN A 55 28.50 32.87 18.09
C GLN A 55 27.51 32.73 16.96
N PHE A 56 26.33 33.31 17.11
CA PHE A 56 25.23 33.25 16.17
C PHE A 56 25.60 33.65 14.73
N GLY A 57 24.98 32.93 13.73
CA GLY A 57 25.01 33.34 12.33
C GLY A 57 26.40 33.25 11.68
N SER A 58 26.91 32.01 11.46
CA SER A 58 28.27 31.84 10.94
C SER A 58 28.54 32.53 9.60
N GLY A 59 27.62 32.41 8.64
CA GLY A 59 27.70 33.16 7.38
C GLY A 59 27.30 34.63 7.57
N ILE A 60 26.06 34.85 8.03
CA ILE A 60 25.49 36.19 8.28
C ILE A 60 24.80 36.23 9.63
N LEU A 61 25.13 37.22 10.45
CA LEU A 61 24.35 37.64 11.61
C LEU A 61 23.68 38.97 11.31
N ALA A 62 22.36 39.00 11.27
CA ALA A 62 21.57 40.20 11.05
C ALA A 62 20.57 40.39 12.21
N ASN A 63 20.63 41.51 12.90
CA ASN A 63 19.85 41.79 14.10
C ASN A 63 19.30 43.21 14.12
N ASN A 64 18.17 43.44 14.81
CA ASN A 64 17.58 44.78 15.01
C ASN A 64 17.21 45.49 13.70
N GLY A 65 16.35 44.89 12.88
CA GLY A 65 15.76 45.54 11.71
C GLY A 65 16.62 45.56 10.44
N VAL A 66 17.54 44.62 10.31
CA VAL A 66 18.35 44.44 9.07
C VAL A 66 17.47 43.81 7.97
N ASN A 67 17.64 44.30 6.73
CA ASN A 67 17.01 43.75 5.54
C ASN A 67 18.04 42.98 4.70
N ILE A 68 17.83 41.71 4.46
CA ILE A 68 18.66 40.88 3.59
C ILE A 68 17.88 40.54 2.35
N THR A 69 18.50 40.66 1.17
CA THR A 69 17.99 40.13 -0.09
C THR A 69 19.03 39.20 -0.72
N MET A 70 18.63 38.02 -1.10
CA MET A 70 19.46 37.04 -1.81
C MET A 70 18.86 36.74 -3.18
N GLU A 71 19.65 36.97 -4.21
CA GLU A 71 19.24 36.80 -5.61
C GLU A 71 19.82 35.51 -6.21
N ASP A 72 19.35 35.15 -7.39
CA ASP A 72 19.83 33.96 -8.09
C ASP A 72 21.34 33.97 -8.32
N GLY A 73 21.96 32.80 -8.16
CA GLY A 73 23.43 32.64 -8.28
C GLY A 73 24.24 33.11 -7.06
N ALA A 74 23.62 33.62 -6.00
CA ALA A 74 24.31 33.86 -4.71
C ALA A 74 24.38 32.52 -3.91
N ILE A 75 25.44 32.31 -3.14
CA ILE A 75 25.69 31.04 -2.41
C ILE A 75 26.18 31.31 -0.98
N ILE A 76 25.57 30.65 0.00
CA ILE A 76 26.04 30.61 1.40
C ILE A 76 26.25 29.16 1.80
N ARG A 77 27.50 28.73 1.92
CA ARG A 77 27.77 27.30 2.10
C ARG A 77 28.88 26.95 3.07
N ASN A 78 28.79 25.73 3.65
CA ASN A 78 29.82 25.12 4.48
C ASN A 78 30.23 25.99 5.69
N ASN A 79 29.32 26.79 6.21
CA ASN A 79 29.59 27.61 7.39
C ASN A 79 29.13 26.81 8.62
N THR A 80 29.90 26.85 9.70
CA THR A 80 29.66 26.05 10.91
C THR A 80 29.62 26.92 12.14
N ASN A 81 28.58 26.80 12.91
CA ASN A 81 28.51 27.32 14.27
C ASN A 81 29.00 26.24 15.25
N SER A 82 29.84 26.57 16.21
CA SER A 82 30.53 25.56 17.06
C SER A 82 30.09 25.53 18.53
N ASN A 83 29.35 26.52 19.04
CA ASN A 83 29.10 26.69 20.48
C ASN A 83 27.60 26.69 20.87
N TYR A 84 26.82 25.73 20.43
CA TYR A 84 25.38 25.64 20.76
C TYR A 84 24.51 26.76 20.18
N GLU A 85 25.01 27.50 19.25
CA GLU A 85 24.36 28.68 18.74
C GLU A 85 23.57 28.36 17.45
N LEU A 86 22.78 29.33 17.01
CA LEU A 86 21.84 29.20 15.91
C LEU A 86 22.38 29.85 14.62
N GLY A 87 21.88 29.37 13.47
CA GLY A 87 22.17 29.94 12.17
C GLY A 87 23.56 29.60 11.65
N GLY A 88 23.71 28.42 11.04
CA GLY A 88 24.96 28.04 10.37
C GLY A 88 25.20 28.87 9.13
N GLY A 89 24.22 29.00 8.24
CA GLY A 89 24.27 29.92 7.10
C GLY A 89 23.93 31.38 7.50
N ILE A 90 22.70 31.59 7.93
CA ILE A 90 22.13 32.90 8.25
C ILE A 90 21.42 32.84 9.61
N LEU A 91 21.58 33.91 10.41
CA LEU A 91 20.64 34.23 11.47
C LEU A 91 20.08 35.62 11.27
N ILE A 92 18.73 35.73 11.35
CA ILE A 92 18.03 37.01 11.40
C ILE A 92 17.28 37.12 12.73
N GLY A 93 17.41 38.27 13.41
CA GLY A 93 16.83 38.54 14.72
C GLY A 93 16.19 39.90 14.88
N ASN A 94 15.30 40.02 15.91
CA ASN A 94 14.71 41.28 16.35
C ASN A 94 14.13 42.17 15.24
N GLY A 95 13.14 41.65 14.49
CA GLY A 95 12.44 42.40 13.46
C GLY A 95 13.21 42.58 12.15
N SER A 96 14.25 41.78 11.95
CA SER A 96 14.96 41.74 10.65
C SER A 96 14.17 41.01 9.60
N THR A 97 14.46 41.27 8.32
CA THR A 97 13.81 40.59 7.21
C THR A 97 14.81 39.88 6.30
N PHE A 98 14.48 38.71 5.80
CA PHE A 98 15.22 38.00 4.78
C PHE A 98 14.32 37.63 3.62
N THR A 99 14.60 38.14 2.44
CA THR A 99 13.94 37.79 1.18
C THR A 99 14.90 36.99 0.32
N MET A 100 14.53 35.74 0.02
CA MET A 100 15.25 34.84 -0.87
C MET A 100 14.52 34.76 -2.20
N ASN A 101 15.03 35.44 -3.22
CA ASN A 101 14.48 35.41 -4.58
C ASN A 101 15.12 34.34 -5.45
N GLY A 102 16.22 33.74 -4.97
CA GLY A 102 16.96 32.68 -5.63
C GLY A 102 18.21 32.34 -4.84
N GLY A 103 19.17 31.66 -5.48
CA GLY A 103 20.45 31.31 -4.87
C GLY A 103 20.41 30.03 -4.01
N GLU A 104 21.50 29.75 -3.30
CA GLU A 104 21.70 28.47 -2.57
C GLU A 104 22.26 28.70 -1.16
N ILE A 105 21.62 28.06 -0.17
CA ILE A 105 22.11 27.97 1.21
C ILE A 105 22.36 26.51 1.53
N SER A 106 23.62 26.05 1.52
CA SER A 106 23.91 24.62 1.55
C SER A 106 25.08 24.19 2.40
N GLY A 107 25.01 22.99 2.96
CA GLY A 107 26.10 22.37 3.73
C GLY A 107 26.46 23.10 5.02
N ASN A 108 25.62 24.00 5.52
CA ASN A 108 25.87 24.76 6.74
C ASN A 108 25.44 23.93 7.97
N THR A 109 26.10 24.20 9.11
CA THR A 109 25.87 23.39 10.34
C THR A 109 25.74 24.29 11.57
N ALA A 110 24.73 24.03 12.42
CA ALA A 110 24.49 24.70 13.69
C ALA A 110 23.77 23.79 14.68
N ASN A 111 23.51 24.22 15.91
CA ASN A 111 22.63 23.53 16.83
C ASN A 111 21.15 23.64 16.39
N GLY A 112 20.77 24.82 15.88
CA GLY A 112 19.46 25.08 15.28
C GLY A 112 19.56 26.02 14.08
N GLY A 113 18.72 25.77 13.04
CA GLY A 113 18.83 26.52 11.79
C GLY A 113 20.17 26.31 11.08
N GLY A 114 20.48 25.04 10.75
CA GLY A 114 21.71 24.76 10.01
C GLY A 114 21.85 25.63 8.78
N GLY A 115 20.79 25.80 7.98
CA GLY A 115 20.68 26.75 6.90
C GLY A 115 20.38 28.18 7.41
N VAL A 116 19.16 28.36 7.97
CA VAL A 116 18.64 29.65 8.40
C VAL A 116 17.98 29.55 9.78
N ALA A 117 18.31 30.50 10.67
CA ALA A 117 17.60 30.73 11.92
C ALA A 117 16.84 32.06 11.88
N ILE A 118 15.57 32.05 12.22
CA ILE A 118 14.65 33.19 12.24
C ILE A 118 14.21 33.42 13.67
N ILE A 119 14.66 34.47 14.34
CA ILE A 119 14.36 34.75 15.74
C ILE A 119 13.62 36.09 15.84
N GLY A 120 12.30 36.02 16.11
CA GLY A 120 11.45 37.21 16.17
C GLY A 120 11.56 38.08 14.91
N SER A 121 11.54 37.46 13.74
CA SER A 121 11.88 38.06 12.44
C SER A 121 11.06 37.42 11.33
N THR A 122 11.18 37.92 10.12
CA THR A 122 10.44 37.45 8.95
C THR A 122 11.37 36.98 7.85
N MET A 123 11.08 35.76 7.31
CA MET A 123 11.70 35.29 6.05
C MET A 123 10.62 35.03 5.01
N VAL A 124 10.89 35.47 3.78
CA VAL A 124 10.13 35.16 2.58
C VAL A 124 11.05 34.45 1.58
N MET A 125 10.68 33.25 1.21
CA MET A 125 11.35 32.44 0.18
C MET A 125 10.47 32.39 -1.07
N ASN A 126 10.85 33.16 -2.09
CA ASN A 126 10.17 33.21 -3.38
C ASN A 126 10.71 32.16 -4.34
N ASP A 127 12.00 31.84 -4.27
CA ASP A 127 12.71 30.83 -5.04
C ASP A 127 14.06 30.50 -4.36
N GLY A 128 14.85 29.60 -4.98
CA GLY A 128 16.17 29.20 -4.49
C GLY A 128 16.17 27.87 -3.76
N VAL A 129 17.32 27.48 -3.20
CA VAL A 129 17.55 26.15 -2.62
C VAL A 129 18.17 26.25 -1.23
N ILE A 130 17.55 25.64 -0.24
CA ILE A 130 18.12 25.42 1.10
C ILE A 130 18.39 23.93 1.25
N SER A 131 19.66 23.49 1.12
CA SER A 131 19.96 22.09 0.97
C SER A 131 21.14 21.59 1.80
N ASN A 132 21.08 20.29 2.16
CA ASN A 132 22.18 19.56 2.80
C ASN A 132 22.73 20.26 4.07
N ASN A 133 21.92 21.10 4.71
CA ASN A 133 22.28 21.70 5.98
C ASN A 133 22.05 20.71 7.11
N SER A 134 22.80 20.81 8.19
CA SER A 134 22.74 19.85 9.27
C SER A 134 22.69 20.49 10.65
N THR A 135 22.15 19.77 11.59
CA THR A 135 22.24 20.14 13.00
C THR A 135 23.09 19.12 13.77
N TYR A 136 23.73 19.61 14.83
CA TYR A 136 24.46 18.77 15.77
C TYR A 136 23.92 18.97 17.17
N ARG A 137 24.20 18.01 18.05
CA ARG A 137 23.86 18.05 19.47
C ARG A 137 25.13 17.82 20.30
N THR A 138 25.25 18.57 21.36
CA THR A 138 26.19 18.29 22.42
C THR A 138 25.43 17.86 23.67
N SER A 139 26.07 17.22 24.63
CA SER A 139 25.40 16.58 25.77
C SER A 139 24.42 17.52 26.49
N GLY A 140 23.14 17.12 26.54
CA GLY A 140 22.10 17.80 27.31
C GLY A 140 21.26 18.86 26.56
N GLN A 141 21.53 19.13 25.29
CA GLN A 141 20.76 20.07 24.49
C GLN A 141 20.08 19.36 23.29
N GLY A 142 18.92 19.85 22.84
CA GLY A 142 18.26 19.39 21.63
C GLY A 142 18.90 19.98 20.36
N SER A 143 18.54 19.44 19.21
CA SER A 143 19.01 19.83 17.89
C SER A 143 17.81 20.11 16.98
N TYR A 144 17.75 21.29 16.37
CA TYR A 144 16.52 21.90 15.90
C TYR A 144 16.60 22.51 14.51
N GLY A 145 15.68 22.08 13.56
CA GLY A 145 15.45 22.73 12.29
C GLY A 145 16.69 22.82 11.40
N ALA A 146 17.03 21.74 10.69
CA ALA A 146 18.27 21.71 9.91
C ALA A 146 18.25 22.67 8.71
N GLY A 147 17.15 22.73 7.96
CA GLY A 147 16.96 23.72 6.90
C GLY A 147 16.67 25.09 7.47
N VAL A 148 15.51 25.23 8.12
CA VAL A 148 15.00 26.49 8.69
C VAL A 148 14.52 26.27 10.13
N TYR A 149 14.96 27.10 11.05
CA TYR A 149 14.51 27.19 12.43
C TYR A 149 13.78 28.50 12.68
N VAL A 150 12.58 28.46 13.21
CA VAL A 150 11.75 29.65 13.47
C VAL A 150 11.37 29.71 14.95
N ALA A 151 11.74 30.75 15.63
CA ALA A 151 11.43 30.96 17.03
C ALA A 151 11.11 32.43 17.33
N ASP A 152 10.35 32.64 18.39
CA ASP A 152 10.02 33.97 18.91
C ASP A 152 11.15 34.57 19.76
N TYR A 153 12.04 33.73 20.24
CA TYR A 153 13.12 34.08 21.18
C TYR A 153 14.25 33.05 21.16
N ALA A 154 15.47 33.49 21.50
CA ALA A 154 16.58 32.59 21.80
C ALA A 154 17.45 33.19 22.91
N ASN A 155 18.00 32.35 23.79
CA ASN A 155 19.01 32.72 24.76
C ASN A 155 20.41 32.59 24.16
N ALA A 156 21.29 33.60 24.38
CA ALA A 156 22.69 33.42 24.09
C ALA A 156 23.38 32.52 25.13
N SER A 157 24.36 31.72 24.73
CA SER A 157 25.23 31.01 25.65
C SER A 157 26.00 32.02 26.53
N GLY A 158 25.67 32.19 27.78
CA GLY A 158 26.29 33.16 28.69
C GLY A 158 25.31 34.10 29.43
N GLY A 159 23.99 34.00 29.13
CA GLY A 159 22.93 34.71 29.82
C GLY A 159 22.64 36.12 29.34
N ASP A 160 23.29 36.59 28.27
CA ASP A 160 23.01 37.87 27.66
C ASP A 160 21.75 37.77 26.79
N THR A 161 20.81 38.69 26.95
CA THR A 161 19.59 38.81 26.13
C THR A 161 19.92 39.50 24.81
N LEU A 162 20.37 38.73 23.82
CA LEU A 162 20.62 39.26 22.46
C LEU A 162 19.29 39.47 21.71
N PHE A 163 18.24 38.72 22.05
CA PHE A 163 16.97 38.76 21.36
C PHE A 163 15.83 39.15 22.31
N THR A 164 14.90 39.98 21.82
CA THR A 164 13.64 40.29 22.47
C THR A 164 12.54 39.37 21.91
N ALA A 165 11.62 38.89 22.79
CA ALA A 165 10.51 38.06 22.33
C ALA A 165 9.56 38.84 21.42
N THR A 166 9.57 38.52 20.14
CA THR A 166 8.73 39.11 19.10
C THR A 166 8.19 38.04 18.17
N PRO A 167 7.03 38.26 17.51
CA PRO A 167 6.50 37.33 16.52
C PRO A 167 7.50 37.02 15.43
N ALA A 168 7.46 35.75 14.95
CA ALA A 168 8.32 35.33 13.83
C ALA A 168 7.47 34.73 12.71
N SER A 169 7.97 34.83 11.47
CA SER A 169 7.29 34.22 10.32
C SER A 169 8.23 33.69 9.28
N PHE A 170 7.80 32.60 8.66
CA PHE A 170 8.39 32.04 7.45
C PHE A 170 7.30 31.84 6.39
N GLU A 171 7.50 32.41 5.23
CA GLU A 171 6.62 32.26 4.08
C GLU A 171 7.39 31.67 2.91
N MET A 172 6.90 30.54 2.38
CA MET A 172 7.47 29.83 1.23
C MET A 172 6.50 29.95 0.04
N ASN A 173 6.87 30.77 -0.93
CA ASN A 173 6.11 31.01 -2.17
C ASN A 173 6.64 30.18 -3.34
N GLY A 174 7.86 29.62 -3.19
CA GLY A 174 8.53 28.79 -4.19
C GLY A 174 9.84 28.24 -3.65
N GLY A 175 10.69 27.74 -4.55
CA GLY A 175 12.00 27.17 -4.22
C GLY A 175 11.94 25.78 -3.58
N THR A 176 13.10 25.33 -3.06
CA THR A 176 13.26 23.95 -2.58
C THR A 176 14.02 23.90 -1.25
N ILE A 177 13.50 23.18 -0.26
CA ILE A 177 14.18 22.84 1.00
C ILE A 177 14.43 21.34 1.00
N THR A 178 15.69 20.90 0.76
CA THR A 178 15.95 19.48 0.47
C THR A 178 17.22 18.92 1.10
N GLY A 179 17.19 17.63 1.44
CA GLY A 179 18.37 16.91 1.92
C GLY A 179 18.93 17.39 3.27
N ASN A 180 18.21 18.24 4.00
CA ASN A 180 18.66 18.73 5.31
C ASN A 180 18.49 17.65 6.38
N THR A 181 19.43 17.56 7.33
CA THR A 181 19.46 16.48 8.33
C THR A 181 19.51 17.06 9.75
N ALA A 182 18.42 16.86 10.51
CA ALA A 182 18.36 17.15 11.94
C ALA A 182 18.52 15.87 12.78
N LEU A 183 19.01 16.00 14.00
CA LEU A 183 19.00 14.87 14.93
C LEU A 183 17.62 14.68 15.57
N ASP A 184 17.06 15.72 16.20
CA ASP A 184 15.86 15.58 17.00
C ASP A 184 14.56 16.01 16.32
N TYR A 185 14.49 17.25 15.74
CA TYR A 185 13.24 17.76 15.20
C TYR A 185 13.44 18.66 13.97
N GLY A 186 12.51 18.55 13.00
CA GLY A 186 12.40 19.44 11.85
C GLY A 186 13.58 19.35 10.90
N GLY A 187 13.60 18.30 10.07
CA GLY A 187 14.64 18.16 9.04
C GLY A 187 14.63 19.32 8.04
N GLY A 188 13.47 19.66 7.50
CA GLY A 188 13.28 20.85 6.66
C GLY A 188 13.04 22.11 7.47
N VAL A 189 11.93 22.20 8.19
CA VAL A 189 11.49 23.39 8.94
C VAL A 189 11.09 23.01 10.37
N LEU A 190 11.45 23.81 11.35
CA LEU A 190 10.98 23.68 12.73
C LEU A 190 10.46 25.00 13.27
N THR A 191 9.33 24.96 13.99
CA THR A 191 8.88 26.08 14.84
C THR A 191 9.05 25.76 16.31
N PHE A 192 9.52 26.73 17.08
CA PHE A 192 9.67 26.56 18.53
C PHE A 192 9.41 27.86 19.31
N PRO A 193 8.15 28.18 19.64
CA PRO A 193 7.85 29.36 20.46
C PRO A 193 8.36 29.16 21.90
N GLN A 194 9.22 30.00 22.36
CA GLN A 194 9.85 29.94 23.68
C GLN A 194 9.25 30.92 24.69
N ARG A 195 8.62 31.99 24.23
CA ARG A 195 8.07 33.08 25.02
C ARG A 195 6.63 33.43 24.67
N SER A 196 5.89 32.47 24.12
CA SER A 196 4.46 32.58 23.80
C SER A 196 4.12 33.73 22.84
N GLN A 197 5.07 34.10 21.92
CA GLN A 197 4.75 34.98 20.82
C GLN A 197 4.33 34.16 19.61
N LYS A 198 3.51 34.75 18.76
CA LYS A 198 2.98 34.07 17.57
C LYS A 198 4.09 33.74 16.56
N ILE A 199 4.11 32.50 16.10
CA ILE A 199 4.91 32.06 14.95
C ILE A 199 3.98 31.68 13.82
N THR A 200 4.20 32.23 12.63
CA THR A 200 3.39 31.90 11.44
C THR A 200 4.23 31.26 10.36
N ILE A 201 3.86 30.10 9.90
CA ILE A 201 4.45 29.41 8.76
C ILE A 201 3.39 29.26 7.66
N ASN A 202 3.70 29.82 6.48
CA ASN A 202 2.86 29.66 5.30
C ASN A 202 3.66 28.93 4.20
N ILE A 203 3.22 27.75 3.84
CA ILE A 203 3.74 27.02 2.67
C ILE A 203 2.72 27.19 1.56
N ASN A 204 2.97 28.16 0.68
CA ASN A 204 2.06 28.51 -0.41
C ASN A 204 2.39 27.73 -1.68
N ASN A 205 3.68 27.43 -1.91
CA ASN A 205 4.17 26.67 -3.05
C ASN A 205 5.61 26.17 -2.77
N GLY A 206 6.26 25.54 -3.75
CA GLY A 206 7.63 25.01 -3.64
C GLY A 206 7.67 23.56 -3.17
N GLU A 207 8.85 23.08 -2.85
CA GLU A 207 9.10 21.69 -2.48
C GLU A 207 9.93 21.56 -1.20
N ILE A 208 9.44 20.78 -0.23
CA ILE A 208 10.18 20.36 0.96
C ILE A 208 10.40 18.86 0.83
N SER A 209 11.62 18.42 0.44
CA SER A 209 11.84 17.03 0.05
C SER A 209 13.14 16.43 0.55
N GLY A 210 13.11 15.11 0.79
CA GLY A 210 14.29 14.35 1.14
C GLY A 210 14.96 14.76 2.45
N ASN A 211 14.30 15.58 3.29
CA ASN A 211 14.83 15.98 4.58
C ASN A 211 14.69 14.84 5.61
N LYS A 212 15.62 14.78 6.55
CA LYS A 212 15.73 13.64 7.46
C LYS A 212 15.86 14.07 8.91
N VAL A 213 15.16 13.36 9.80
CA VAL A 213 15.38 13.40 11.25
C VAL A 213 15.83 12.01 11.71
N THR A 214 17.00 11.93 12.35
CA THR A 214 17.67 10.66 12.61
C THR A 214 17.33 10.01 13.96
N GLU A 215 16.92 10.79 14.96
CA GLU A 215 16.62 10.32 16.31
C GLU A 215 15.19 10.70 16.76
N GLY A 216 14.55 11.64 16.12
CA GLY A 216 13.28 12.25 16.56
C GLY A 216 12.19 12.30 15.50
N SER A 217 11.53 13.47 15.35
CA SER A 217 10.25 13.64 14.64
C SER A 217 10.23 14.85 13.70
N GLY A 218 9.34 14.83 12.68
CA GLY A 218 9.11 15.94 11.75
C GLY A 218 10.12 16.00 10.62
N GLY A 219 10.07 15.07 9.67
CA GLY A 219 11.02 15.01 8.55
C GLY A 219 11.00 16.25 7.69
N ALA A 220 9.83 16.69 7.20
CA ALA A 220 9.71 17.97 6.49
C ALA A 220 9.51 19.13 7.46
N VAL A 221 8.44 19.10 8.27
CA VAL A 221 8.04 20.19 9.17
C VAL A 221 7.77 19.64 10.56
N ALA A 222 8.28 20.33 11.59
CA ALA A 222 7.85 20.11 12.99
C ALA A 222 7.30 21.42 13.56
N ALA A 223 6.10 21.38 14.14
CA ALA A 223 5.44 22.53 14.74
C ALA A 223 5.10 22.25 16.21
N PHE A 224 5.52 23.16 17.07
CA PHE A 224 5.40 23.06 18.52
C PHE A 224 4.51 24.16 19.09
N PHE A 225 3.66 23.80 20.04
CA PHE A 225 2.83 24.64 20.90
C PHE A 225 1.74 25.47 20.19
N GLY A 226 0.75 25.94 20.95
CA GLY A 226 -0.46 26.59 20.46
C GLY A 226 -0.26 27.95 19.80
N GLU A 227 0.86 28.62 20.04
CA GLU A 227 1.23 29.89 19.42
C GLU A 227 1.72 29.74 17.96
N THR A 228 1.98 28.51 17.53
CA THR A 228 2.32 28.23 16.13
C THR A 228 1.07 28.16 15.26
N GLU A 229 1.04 28.97 14.22
CA GLU A 229 0.10 28.88 13.09
C GLU A 229 0.82 28.30 11.88
N LEU A 230 0.43 27.09 11.45
CA LEU A 230 0.99 26.42 10.29
C LEU A 230 -0.09 26.29 9.21
N ASN A 231 0.14 26.91 8.08
CA ASN A 231 -0.74 26.86 6.92
C ASN A 231 -0.01 26.19 5.73
N ILE A 232 -0.50 25.03 5.31
CA ILE A 232 -0.08 24.36 4.08
C ILE A 232 -1.14 24.67 3.03
N ASN A 233 -0.88 25.71 2.22
CA ASN A 233 -1.81 26.20 1.21
C ASN A 233 -1.53 25.61 -0.17
N GLY A 234 -0.32 25.07 -0.38
CA GLY A 234 0.14 24.50 -1.64
C GLY A 234 1.49 23.81 -1.49
N GLY A 235 2.18 23.62 -2.61
CA GLY A 235 3.50 22.98 -2.64
C GLY A 235 3.49 21.48 -2.39
N THR A 236 4.68 20.91 -2.25
CA THR A 236 4.87 19.48 -2.06
C THR A 236 5.82 19.17 -0.91
N LEU A 237 5.37 18.35 0.05
CA LEU A 237 6.18 17.80 1.14
C LEU A 237 6.39 16.32 0.84
N THR A 238 7.55 15.94 0.29
CA THR A 238 7.73 14.58 -0.25
C THR A 238 9.06 13.94 0.12
N LYS A 239 9.06 12.61 0.27
CA LYS A 239 10.28 11.81 0.54
C LYS A 239 11.04 12.21 1.80
N ASN A 240 10.39 12.88 2.73
CA ASN A 240 11.00 13.22 4.01
C ASN A 240 10.87 12.05 4.98
N SER A 241 11.80 11.96 5.93
CA SER A 241 11.81 10.86 6.88
C SER A 241 12.11 11.27 8.31
N ALA A 242 11.43 10.65 9.26
CA ALA A 242 11.71 10.76 10.69
C ALA A 242 11.79 9.36 11.30
N LEU A 243 12.66 9.18 12.30
CA LEU A 243 12.76 7.89 12.99
C LEU A 243 11.45 7.56 13.74
N ASN A 244 10.89 8.55 14.43
CA ASN A 244 9.74 8.33 15.31
C ASN A 244 8.41 8.76 14.67
N ASN A 245 8.11 10.06 14.62
CA ASN A 245 6.78 10.53 14.23
C ASN A 245 6.82 11.61 13.16
N GLY A 246 5.77 11.64 12.30
CA GLY A 246 5.59 12.67 11.29
C GLY A 246 6.71 12.70 10.26
N GLY A 247 6.70 11.79 9.28
CA GLY A 247 7.66 11.81 8.17
C GLY A 247 7.56 13.11 7.37
N GLY A 248 6.34 13.52 7.04
CA GLY A 248 6.01 14.84 6.50
C GLY A 248 5.92 15.89 7.61
N VAL A 249 4.88 15.84 8.42
CA VAL A 249 4.57 16.87 9.43
C VAL A 249 4.44 16.24 10.82
N PHE A 250 5.10 16.84 11.79
CA PHE A 250 4.97 16.50 13.20
C PHE A 250 4.45 17.68 14.01
N LEU A 251 3.42 17.44 14.82
CA LEU A 251 2.77 18.46 15.63
C LEU A 251 2.83 18.07 17.11
N TRP A 252 3.25 18.99 17.96
CA TRP A 252 3.25 18.83 19.42
C TRP A 252 2.54 20.01 20.11
N GLN A 253 1.35 19.75 20.66
CA GLN A 253 0.49 20.79 21.26
C GLN A 253 0.18 21.96 20.31
N ALA A 254 0.26 21.73 18.99
CA ALA A 254 -0.04 22.71 17.96
C ALA A 254 -1.50 22.55 17.51
N THR A 255 -2.31 23.57 17.69
CA THR A 255 -3.76 23.52 17.43
C THR A 255 -4.22 24.39 16.26
N ASN A 256 -3.39 25.34 15.80
CA ASN A 256 -3.71 26.24 14.68
C ASN A 256 -3.03 25.77 13.39
N VAL A 257 -3.39 24.55 12.93
CA VAL A 257 -2.78 23.95 11.75
C VAL A 257 -3.85 23.71 10.67
N THR A 258 -3.61 24.26 9.49
CA THR A 258 -4.53 24.16 8.36
C THR A 258 -3.81 23.57 7.14
N ILE A 259 -4.46 22.59 6.48
CA ILE A 259 -4.06 22.06 5.17
C ILE A 259 -5.18 22.42 4.20
N SER A 260 -4.98 23.48 3.41
CA SER A 260 -5.96 23.94 2.42
C SER A 260 -5.60 23.52 0.99
N GLY A 261 -4.36 23.04 0.77
CA GLY A 261 -3.89 22.60 -0.54
C GLY A 261 -2.58 21.83 -0.43
N GLY A 262 -1.91 21.64 -1.56
CA GLY A 262 -0.62 20.93 -1.65
C GLY A 262 -0.70 19.42 -1.54
N THR A 263 0.47 18.78 -1.57
CA THR A 263 0.61 17.33 -1.51
C THR A 263 1.63 16.94 -0.43
N ILE A 264 1.23 16.03 0.47
CA ILE A 264 2.10 15.41 1.48
C ILE A 264 2.26 13.95 1.08
N SER A 265 3.42 13.58 0.49
CA SER A 265 3.55 12.27 -0.16
C SER A 265 4.89 11.59 0.05
N GLU A 266 4.92 10.27 -0.05
CA GLU A 266 6.15 9.44 0.01
C GLU A 266 6.99 9.68 1.28
N ASN A 267 6.41 10.24 2.35
CA ASN A 267 7.10 10.47 3.60
C ASN A 267 7.05 9.21 4.48
N LYS A 268 8.06 9.04 5.33
CA LYS A 268 8.23 7.83 6.14
C LYS A 268 8.51 8.14 7.61
N ALA A 269 7.79 7.44 8.52
CA ALA A 269 8.04 7.49 9.95
C ALA A 269 7.60 6.18 10.64
N SER A 270 7.81 6.06 11.95
CA SER A 270 7.20 4.97 12.73
C SER A 270 5.70 5.19 12.92
N ALA A 271 5.28 6.46 13.14
CA ALA A 271 3.87 6.84 13.23
C ALA A 271 3.61 8.15 12.48
N GLY A 272 2.47 8.22 11.76
CA GLY A 272 2.12 9.35 10.91
C GLY A 272 3.12 9.55 9.79
N GLY A 273 3.13 8.66 8.79
CA GLY A 273 4.03 8.80 7.65
C GLY A 273 3.88 10.17 6.99
N GLY A 274 2.65 10.60 6.74
CA GLY A 274 2.32 11.95 6.28
C GLY A 274 2.30 12.96 7.44
N VAL A 275 1.35 12.82 8.37
CA VAL A 275 1.10 13.77 9.46
C VAL A 275 0.96 13.04 10.78
N CYS A 276 1.67 13.46 11.81
CA CYS A 276 1.48 12.97 13.18
C CYS A 276 1.13 14.10 14.14
N LEU A 277 -0.01 13.94 14.83
CA LEU A 277 -0.51 14.83 15.86
C LEU A 277 -0.21 14.22 17.24
N TYR A 278 0.69 14.84 17.97
CA TYR A 278 1.10 14.39 19.30
C TYR A 278 0.55 15.35 20.36
N THR A 279 0.13 14.84 21.48
CA THR A 279 -0.38 15.55 22.67
C THR A 279 -1.20 16.82 22.34
N ASP A 280 -2.52 16.73 22.42
CA ASP A 280 -3.48 17.84 22.28
C ASP A 280 -3.33 18.69 21.00
N SER A 281 -2.75 18.10 19.94
CA SER A 281 -2.64 18.76 18.64
C SER A 281 -3.92 18.61 17.83
N ALA A 282 -4.21 19.62 17.00
CA ALA A 282 -5.36 19.63 16.11
C ALA A 282 -4.99 20.12 14.71
N VAL A 283 -5.60 19.53 13.68
CA VAL A 283 -5.45 19.90 12.26
C VAL A 283 -6.82 20.04 11.62
N THR A 284 -6.96 21.06 10.79
CA THR A 284 -8.09 21.18 9.86
C THR A 284 -7.60 21.04 8.42
N GLN A 285 -8.06 20.00 7.72
CA GLN A 285 -7.85 19.83 6.29
C GLN A 285 -9.10 20.26 5.51
N THR A 286 -8.93 21.23 4.63
CA THR A 286 -9.99 21.74 3.75
C THR A 286 -9.70 21.47 2.27
N GLY A 287 -8.50 20.95 1.95
CA GLY A 287 -8.07 20.63 0.60
C GLY A 287 -6.76 19.83 0.59
N GLY A 288 -6.10 19.74 -0.57
CA GLY A 288 -4.84 19.03 -0.73
C GLY A 288 -4.93 17.51 -0.63
N SER A 289 -3.78 16.82 -0.75
CA SER A 289 -3.72 15.36 -0.66
C SER A 289 -2.65 14.87 0.31
N ILE A 290 -2.95 13.76 1.03
CA ILE A 290 -2.02 13.01 1.87
C ILE A 290 -1.95 11.60 1.29
N GLU A 291 -0.86 11.27 0.60
CA GLU A 291 -0.80 10.06 -0.23
C GLU A 291 0.56 9.39 -0.24
N ASN A 292 0.58 8.07 -0.46
CA ASN A 292 1.81 7.27 -0.59
C ASN A 292 2.78 7.38 0.60
N ASN A 293 2.31 7.82 1.77
CA ASN A 293 3.13 7.89 2.97
C ASN A 293 3.17 6.54 3.69
N VAL A 294 4.23 6.28 4.46
CA VAL A 294 4.47 4.98 5.08
C VAL A 294 4.72 5.09 6.57
N ALA A 295 3.95 4.34 7.37
CA ALA A 295 4.16 4.19 8.81
C ALA A 295 3.51 2.91 9.35
N ASN A 296 4.00 2.42 10.51
CA ASN A 296 3.35 1.31 11.22
C ASN A 296 2.01 1.72 11.87
N VAL A 297 1.85 3.01 12.17
CA VAL A 297 0.65 3.59 12.80
C VAL A 297 0.26 4.85 12.04
N GLY A 298 -0.92 4.85 11.41
CA GLY A 298 -1.39 5.97 10.60
C GLY A 298 -0.47 6.29 9.43
N GLY A 299 -0.50 5.51 8.36
CA GLY A 299 0.33 5.75 7.18
C GLY A 299 0.18 7.17 6.64
N GLY A 300 -1.05 7.63 6.50
CA GLY A 300 -1.37 9.04 6.19
C GLY A 300 -1.32 9.93 7.42
N VAL A 301 -2.20 9.70 8.39
CA VAL A 301 -2.42 10.56 9.57
C VAL A 301 -2.44 9.73 10.85
N CYS A 302 -1.82 10.22 11.89
CA CYS A 302 -1.78 9.59 13.22
C CYS A 302 -2.07 10.59 14.35
N GLY A 303 -2.93 10.21 15.29
CA GLY A 303 -3.11 10.88 16.59
C GLY A 303 -4.04 12.09 16.58
N GLY A 304 -4.06 12.82 17.68
CA GLY A 304 -4.70 14.13 17.88
C GLY A 304 -6.17 14.26 17.49
N THR A 305 -6.59 15.52 17.31
CA THR A 305 -7.89 15.85 16.71
C THR A 305 -7.70 16.24 15.24
N TYR A 306 -8.25 15.46 14.34
CA TYR A 306 -8.18 15.70 12.90
C TYR A 306 -9.57 16.00 12.35
N THR A 307 -9.73 17.19 11.77
CA THR A 307 -10.96 17.61 11.10
C THR A 307 -10.73 17.73 9.61
N MET A 308 -11.46 16.95 8.82
CA MET A 308 -11.34 16.92 7.37
C MET A 308 -12.67 17.33 6.75
N THR A 309 -12.70 18.47 6.06
CA THR A 309 -13.87 18.99 5.37
C THR A 309 -13.66 19.11 3.85
N GLY A 310 -12.52 18.69 3.36
CA GLY A 310 -12.15 18.60 1.95
C GLY A 310 -10.80 17.95 1.81
N GLY A 311 -10.34 17.77 0.57
CA GLY A 311 -9.10 17.09 0.25
C GLY A 311 -9.19 15.56 0.29
N VAL A 312 -8.06 14.88 0.09
CA VAL A 312 -8.00 13.43 -0.11
C VAL A 312 -6.92 12.78 0.75
N ILE A 313 -7.23 11.65 1.38
CA ILE A 313 -6.27 10.71 1.98
C ILE A 313 -6.32 9.43 1.18
N LYS A 314 -5.21 9.05 0.52
CA LYS A 314 -5.18 7.88 -0.38
C LYS A 314 -3.81 7.22 -0.46
N ASP A 315 -3.78 5.96 -0.88
CA ASP A 315 -2.59 5.20 -1.23
C ASP A 315 -1.49 5.12 -0.16
N ASN A 316 -1.81 5.46 1.09
CA ASN A 316 -0.83 5.36 2.18
C ASN A 316 -0.62 3.89 2.56
N ASN A 317 0.62 3.53 2.93
CA ASN A 317 1.08 2.17 3.19
C ASN A 317 1.02 1.19 1.99
N ASN A 318 0.64 1.61 0.82
CA ASN A 318 0.57 0.74 -0.36
C ASN A 318 1.91 0.11 -0.75
N SER A 319 3.02 0.74 -0.40
CA SER A 319 4.37 0.22 -0.65
C SER A 319 4.83 -0.84 0.37
N LEU A 320 4.09 -1.07 1.45
CA LEU A 320 4.38 -2.12 2.42
C LEU A 320 3.99 -3.49 1.87
N ALA A 321 4.74 -4.53 2.24
CA ALA A 321 4.31 -5.91 2.01
C ALA A 321 2.97 -6.19 2.71
N GLU A 322 2.15 -7.09 2.17
CA GLU A 322 0.81 -7.39 2.71
C GLU A 322 0.84 -7.75 4.20
N THR A 323 1.85 -8.55 4.63
CA THR A 323 2.02 -8.91 6.04
C THR A 323 2.33 -7.72 6.94
N GLU A 324 3.12 -6.76 6.47
CA GLU A 324 3.42 -5.52 7.18
C GLU A 324 2.20 -4.60 7.21
N ARG A 325 1.48 -4.53 6.09
CA ARG A 325 0.26 -3.76 5.97
C ARG A 325 -0.87 -4.32 6.84
N LEU A 326 -1.00 -5.64 6.96
CA LEU A 326 -1.93 -6.29 7.90
C LEU A 326 -1.62 -5.95 9.35
N ALA A 327 -0.33 -5.81 9.70
CA ALA A 327 0.11 -5.43 11.04
C ALA A 327 0.00 -3.92 11.31
N ALA A 328 -0.06 -3.09 10.27
CA ALA A 328 -0.16 -1.64 10.40
C ALA A 328 -1.52 -1.22 10.96
N LYS A 329 -1.52 -0.25 11.87
CA LYS A 329 -2.72 0.31 12.49
C LYS A 329 -3.14 1.57 11.75
N GLY A 330 -4.10 1.45 10.81
CA GLY A 330 -4.60 2.53 9.96
C GLY A 330 -3.67 2.86 8.80
N ASP A 331 -4.00 2.39 7.61
CA ASP A 331 -3.24 2.78 6.41
C ASP A 331 -3.47 4.26 6.10
N GLY A 332 -4.71 4.73 6.15
CA GLY A 332 -5.04 6.14 6.00
C GLY A 332 -4.92 6.91 7.30
N VAL A 333 -5.73 6.57 8.30
CA VAL A 333 -5.86 7.34 9.54
C VAL A 333 -5.83 6.43 10.76
N TYR A 334 -5.02 6.79 11.76
CA TYR A 334 -5.11 6.25 13.12
C TYR A 334 -5.72 7.30 14.03
N VAL A 335 -6.92 7.04 14.53
CA VAL A 335 -7.67 8.00 15.35
C VAL A 335 -7.15 8.02 16.77
N GLY A 336 -6.41 9.07 17.11
CA GLY A 336 -5.84 9.25 18.46
C GLY A 336 -6.81 9.86 19.45
N THR A 337 -7.45 10.99 19.11
CA THR A 337 -8.41 11.69 19.97
C THR A 337 -9.78 11.80 19.31
N ALA A 338 -9.85 12.46 18.16
CA ALA A 338 -11.08 12.61 17.38
C ALA A 338 -10.78 12.70 15.89
N PHE A 339 -11.67 12.13 15.09
CA PHE A 339 -11.65 12.28 13.65
C PHE A 339 -13.01 12.79 13.16
N ASN A 340 -13.03 14.05 12.70
CA ASN A 340 -14.23 14.72 12.22
C ASN A 340 -14.21 14.76 10.69
N LEU A 341 -15.31 14.37 10.06
CA LEU A 341 -15.44 14.25 8.61
C LEU A 341 -16.65 15.04 8.14
N GLY A 342 -16.49 15.89 7.15
CA GLY A 342 -17.59 16.72 6.59
C GLY A 342 -17.39 17.11 5.14
N ASN A 343 -18.39 17.72 4.54
CA ASN A 343 -18.42 18.20 3.16
C ASN A 343 -17.97 17.14 2.14
N ASP A 344 -16.97 17.45 1.31
CA ASP A 344 -16.45 16.64 0.21
C ASP A 344 -15.10 15.96 0.52
N ALA A 345 -14.76 15.80 1.81
CA ALA A 345 -13.58 15.09 2.24
C ALA A 345 -13.56 13.64 1.72
N GLU A 346 -12.45 13.18 1.18
CA GLU A 346 -12.32 11.83 0.59
C GLU A 346 -11.24 10.99 1.27
N ILE A 347 -11.60 9.77 1.69
CA ILE A 347 -10.64 8.72 2.05
C ILE A 347 -10.83 7.59 1.04
N SER A 348 -9.77 7.26 0.29
CA SER A 348 -9.88 6.25 -0.77
C SER A 348 -10.04 4.83 -0.22
N THR A 349 -10.63 3.97 -1.02
CA THR A 349 -10.98 2.58 -0.64
C THR A 349 -9.78 1.68 -0.29
N ASN A 350 -8.57 2.09 -0.62
CA ASN A 350 -7.34 1.37 -0.25
C ASN A 350 -6.70 1.89 1.04
N ASN A 351 -7.35 2.87 1.71
CA ASN A 351 -6.95 3.38 3.02
C ASN A 351 -8.04 3.13 4.05
N ASP A 352 -7.67 2.57 5.19
CA ASP A 352 -8.60 2.36 6.30
C ASP A 352 -8.43 3.43 7.39
N VAL A 353 -9.50 3.63 8.15
CA VAL A 353 -9.54 4.40 9.39
C VAL A 353 -9.49 3.43 10.55
N TYR A 354 -8.43 3.47 11.33
CA TYR A 354 -8.25 2.61 12.50
C TYR A 354 -8.76 3.29 13.77
N LEU A 355 -9.70 2.63 14.44
CA LEU A 355 -10.33 3.11 15.67
C LEU A 355 -9.79 2.37 16.88
N VAL A 356 -9.21 3.09 17.82
CA VAL A 356 -8.80 2.57 19.14
C VAL A 356 -10.01 2.44 20.04
N GLN A 357 -10.20 1.29 20.64
CA GLN A 357 -11.37 1.01 21.46
C GLN A 357 -11.16 1.33 22.95
N GLY A 358 -12.24 1.74 23.61
CA GLY A 358 -12.30 1.90 25.06
C GLY A 358 -12.44 0.56 25.81
N THR A 359 -12.24 0.59 27.12
CA THR A 359 -12.35 -0.59 28.00
C THR A 359 -13.67 -0.70 28.74
N SER A 360 -14.58 0.28 28.61
CA SER A 360 -15.90 0.34 29.27
C SER A 360 -16.96 -0.44 28.51
N VAL A 361 -18.08 -0.81 29.20
CA VAL A 361 -19.24 -1.44 28.58
C VAL A 361 -20.45 -0.49 28.73
N PRO A 362 -21.11 -0.06 27.62
CA PRO A 362 -20.79 -0.34 26.24
C PRO A 362 -19.38 0.18 25.87
N LYS A 363 -18.71 -0.50 24.97
CA LYS A 363 -17.35 -0.14 24.57
C LYS A 363 -17.38 1.12 23.71
N GLU A 364 -17.38 2.25 24.39
CA GLU A 364 -17.23 3.58 23.80
C GLU A 364 -15.75 3.81 23.55
N GLY A 365 -15.36 3.76 22.29
CA GLY A 365 -14.00 4.04 21.84
C GLY A 365 -13.94 5.37 21.10
N ARG A 366 -12.91 5.51 20.30
CA ARG A 366 -12.81 6.59 19.34
C ARG A 366 -13.61 6.22 18.11
N TYR A 367 -14.32 7.17 17.54
CA TYR A 367 -15.20 6.98 16.39
C TYR A 367 -15.00 8.09 15.35
N ILE A 368 -15.52 7.88 14.16
CA ILE A 368 -15.61 8.90 13.12
C ILE A 368 -16.84 9.77 13.44
N ASN A 369 -16.63 11.05 13.63
CA ASN A 369 -17.72 12.00 13.79
C ASN A 369 -18.03 12.62 12.42
N VAL A 370 -19.16 12.27 11.84
CA VAL A 370 -19.61 12.80 10.54
C VAL A 370 -20.42 14.07 10.78
N ILE A 371 -19.90 15.19 10.30
CA ILE A 371 -20.56 16.50 10.38
C ILE A 371 -21.37 16.70 9.10
N SER A 372 -22.69 16.80 9.23
CA SER A 372 -23.60 17.05 8.09
C SER A 372 -23.47 18.49 7.56
N PRO A 373 -23.44 18.72 6.25
CA PRO A 373 -23.54 17.74 5.17
C PRO A 373 -22.19 17.04 4.91
N TYR A 374 -22.26 15.76 4.52
CA TYR A 374 -21.11 15.00 4.08
C TYR A 374 -21.41 14.33 2.72
N THR A 375 -20.61 14.62 1.70
CA THR A 375 -20.83 14.18 0.32
C THR A 375 -19.60 13.51 -0.31
N GLY A 376 -18.48 13.43 0.44
CA GLY A 376 -17.19 12.96 -0.07
C GLY A 376 -17.11 11.46 -0.34
N ALA A 377 -17.90 10.64 0.37
CA ALA A 377 -17.96 9.19 0.14
C ALA A 377 -19.21 8.81 -0.66
N SER A 378 -19.12 7.71 -1.38
CA SER A 378 -20.22 7.09 -2.12
C SER A 378 -20.10 5.57 -2.09
N ASN A 379 -21.13 4.85 -2.53
CA ASN A 379 -21.08 3.40 -2.66
C ASN A 379 -19.96 2.89 -3.60
N ALA A 380 -19.47 3.75 -4.50
CA ALA A 380 -18.33 3.44 -5.37
C ALA A 380 -16.97 3.68 -4.70
N LYS A 381 -16.92 4.52 -3.64
CA LYS A 381 -15.71 4.87 -2.90
C LYS A 381 -16.01 4.87 -1.38
N PRO A 382 -16.33 3.72 -0.80
CA PRO A 382 -16.65 3.64 0.61
C PRO A 382 -15.41 3.84 1.49
N ILE A 383 -15.63 4.40 2.70
CA ILE A 383 -14.58 4.52 3.72
C ILE A 383 -14.48 3.19 4.47
N GLN A 384 -13.29 2.62 4.52
CA GLN A 384 -13.02 1.41 5.25
C GLN A 384 -12.73 1.69 6.72
N ILE A 385 -13.38 0.98 7.63
CA ILE A 385 -13.16 1.08 9.07
C ILE A 385 -12.54 -0.20 9.60
N HIS A 386 -11.45 -0.06 10.36
CA HIS A 386 -10.79 -1.12 11.09
C HIS A 386 -10.88 -0.84 12.59
N SER A 387 -11.43 -1.77 13.36
CA SER A 387 -11.45 -1.69 14.82
C SER A 387 -10.86 -2.96 15.42
N GLU A 388 -10.12 -2.84 16.51
CA GLU A 388 -9.65 -3.99 17.29
C GLU A 388 -10.83 -4.72 17.94
N ASP A 389 -11.86 -3.99 18.33
CA ASP A 389 -13.09 -4.58 18.86
C ASP A 389 -14.05 -4.92 17.72
N ARG A 390 -14.42 -6.19 17.66
CA ARG A 390 -15.29 -6.79 16.65
C ARG A 390 -16.67 -7.09 17.18
N THR A 391 -17.09 -6.46 18.28
CA THR A 391 -18.41 -6.69 18.86
C THR A 391 -19.49 -6.33 17.85
N VAL A 392 -20.29 -7.32 17.50
CA VAL A 392 -21.42 -7.21 16.58
C VAL A 392 -22.67 -6.95 17.35
N GLU A 393 -23.46 -5.96 16.96
CA GLU A 393 -24.78 -5.72 17.58
C GLU A 393 -25.77 -6.78 17.12
N ASN A 394 -25.98 -7.78 17.94
CA ASN A 394 -27.00 -8.80 17.76
C ASN A 394 -27.92 -8.91 18.99
N THR A 395 -27.33 -9.08 20.18
CA THR A 395 -28.03 -9.12 21.47
C THR A 395 -27.46 -8.12 22.46
N GLU A 396 -26.28 -7.59 22.19
CA GLU A 396 -25.57 -6.58 23.00
C GLU A 396 -25.36 -5.30 22.16
N ILE A 397 -25.10 -4.19 22.83
CA ILE A 397 -24.76 -2.93 22.17
C ILE A 397 -23.39 -3.10 21.49
N GLY A 398 -23.33 -2.98 20.17
CA GLY A 398 -22.11 -3.04 19.39
C GLY A 398 -21.17 -1.88 19.69
N THR A 399 -19.94 -1.98 19.16
CA THR A 399 -18.93 -0.92 19.28
C THR A 399 -19.32 0.28 18.42
N GLN A 400 -19.29 1.48 18.99
CA GLN A 400 -19.49 2.72 18.23
C GLN A 400 -18.36 2.93 17.23
N LEU A 401 -18.67 3.02 15.95
CA LEU A 401 -17.72 3.23 14.86
C LEU A 401 -17.87 4.62 14.22
N VAL A 402 -19.10 5.05 14.05
CA VAL A 402 -19.45 6.34 13.43
C VAL A 402 -20.57 6.98 14.21
N GLN A 403 -20.54 8.31 14.34
CA GLN A 403 -21.60 9.12 14.87
C GLN A 403 -21.91 10.26 13.91
N TYR A 404 -23.17 10.61 13.78
CA TYR A 404 -23.62 11.74 12.99
C TYR A 404 -23.94 12.93 13.88
N THR A 405 -23.42 14.12 13.51
CA THR A 405 -23.73 15.39 14.17
C THR A 405 -24.19 16.42 13.13
N ASN A 406 -25.06 17.33 13.54
CA ASN A 406 -25.42 18.48 12.71
C ASN A 406 -24.33 19.56 12.75
N ALA A 407 -24.41 20.55 11.87
CA ALA A 407 -23.45 21.66 11.81
C ALA A 407 -23.32 22.48 13.10
N ALA A 408 -24.28 22.37 14.03
CA ALA A 408 -24.27 23.01 15.34
C ALA A 408 -23.67 22.11 16.43
N GLY A 409 -23.19 20.89 16.07
CA GLY A 409 -22.59 19.92 16.99
C GLY A 409 -23.61 19.09 17.79
N GLY A 410 -24.90 19.17 17.45
CA GLY A 410 -25.94 18.33 18.07
C GLY A 410 -25.98 16.94 17.40
N GLU A 411 -26.16 15.88 18.20
CA GLU A 411 -26.33 14.53 17.69
C GLU A 411 -27.58 14.42 16.79
N THR A 412 -27.46 13.70 15.69
CA THR A 412 -28.56 13.42 14.75
C THR A 412 -28.62 11.94 14.45
N ALA A 413 -29.83 11.37 14.40
CA ALA A 413 -30.00 9.99 13.98
C ALA A 413 -29.45 9.79 12.57
N ALA A 414 -28.59 8.78 12.38
CA ALA A 414 -28.12 8.36 11.07
C ALA A 414 -29.32 7.78 10.29
N ALA A 415 -29.64 8.35 9.13
CA ALA A 415 -30.62 7.73 8.26
C ALA A 415 -30.01 6.45 7.64
N GLN A 416 -30.78 5.37 7.52
CA GLN A 416 -30.30 4.12 6.93
C GLN A 416 -29.77 4.33 5.49
N ALA A 417 -30.36 5.26 4.75
CA ALA A 417 -29.92 5.63 3.40
C ALA A 417 -28.54 6.34 3.37
N ASP A 418 -28.15 6.99 4.48
CA ASP A 418 -26.84 7.64 4.62
C ASP A 418 -25.73 6.64 5.01
N VAL A 419 -26.13 5.43 5.38
CA VAL A 419 -25.26 4.40 5.96
C VAL A 419 -24.89 3.33 4.93
N ASP A 420 -25.85 2.96 4.05
CA ASP A 420 -25.69 1.84 3.13
C ASP A 420 -24.57 2.11 2.11
N GLY A 421 -23.42 1.44 2.33
CA GLY A 421 -22.29 1.45 1.42
C GLY A 421 -21.31 2.62 1.57
N ILE A 422 -21.60 3.64 2.41
CA ILE A 422 -20.67 4.75 2.65
C ILE A 422 -19.52 4.32 3.56
N PHE A 423 -19.82 3.57 4.62
CA PHE A 423 -18.85 2.98 5.52
C PHE A 423 -18.88 1.46 5.39
N VAL A 424 -17.72 0.86 5.24
CA VAL A 424 -17.58 -0.59 5.12
C VAL A 424 -16.49 -1.10 6.06
N PRO A 425 -16.57 -2.36 6.52
CA PRO A 425 -15.46 -2.96 7.23
C PRO A 425 -14.20 -2.97 6.35
N SER A 426 -13.05 -2.68 6.96
CA SER A 426 -11.77 -2.78 6.27
C SER A 426 -11.53 -4.22 5.77
N TRP A 427 -10.80 -4.38 4.70
CA TRP A 427 -10.33 -5.68 4.20
C TRP A 427 -9.51 -6.48 5.24
N LYS A 428 -9.03 -5.82 6.31
CA LYS A 428 -8.38 -6.43 7.48
C LYS A 428 -9.38 -7.01 8.49
N MET A 429 -10.68 -6.76 8.31
CA MET A 429 -11.75 -7.27 9.16
C MET A 429 -12.30 -8.61 8.63
N PRO A 430 -12.89 -9.45 9.48
CA PRO A 430 -13.55 -10.68 9.04
C PRO A 430 -14.64 -10.43 7.99
N GLU A 431 -14.79 -11.38 7.07
CA GLU A 431 -15.89 -11.39 6.11
C GLU A 431 -17.25 -11.54 6.82
N GLY A 432 -18.32 -11.07 6.20
CA GLY A 432 -19.69 -11.23 6.68
C GLY A 432 -20.20 -10.12 7.60
N LEU A 433 -19.43 -9.03 7.78
CA LEU A 433 -19.86 -7.84 8.50
C LEU A 433 -20.19 -6.69 7.55
N VAL A 434 -21.11 -5.83 7.98
CA VAL A 434 -21.33 -4.49 7.41
C VAL A 434 -21.38 -3.47 8.54
N ILE A 435 -21.27 -2.19 8.19
CA ILE A 435 -21.51 -1.11 9.14
C ILE A 435 -22.94 -0.66 8.95
N GLY A 436 -23.72 -0.72 10.02
CA GLY A 436 -25.15 -0.38 10.03
C GLY A 436 -25.52 0.46 11.23
N GLN A 437 -26.72 1.06 11.17
CA GLN A 437 -27.26 1.85 12.29
C GLN A 437 -27.49 0.96 13.51
N SER A 438 -27.10 1.45 14.69
CA SER A 438 -27.39 0.79 15.96
C SER A 438 -28.90 0.74 16.19
N LYS A 439 -29.38 -0.43 16.65
CA LYS A 439 -30.78 -0.64 17.08
C LYS A 439 -30.95 -0.47 18.59
N ALA A 440 -29.84 -0.24 19.32
CA ALA A 440 -29.87 -0.08 20.77
C ALA A 440 -30.61 1.19 21.19
N ALA A 441 -31.43 1.11 22.24
CA ALA A 441 -32.18 2.23 22.76
C ALA A 441 -31.27 3.37 23.21
N GLY A 442 -31.49 4.57 22.68
CA GLY A 442 -30.68 5.76 22.95
C GLY A 442 -29.35 5.84 22.23
N LYS A 443 -29.13 4.99 21.19
CA LYS A 443 -27.91 4.93 20.37
C LYS A 443 -28.22 4.97 18.87
N THR A 444 -29.34 5.56 18.47
CA THR A 444 -29.80 5.63 17.08
C THR A 444 -28.97 6.57 16.19
N ASP A 445 -28.12 7.39 16.79
CA ASP A 445 -27.12 8.24 16.14
C ASP A 445 -25.80 7.50 15.87
N TRP A 446 -25.66 6.26 16.33
CA TRP A 446 -24.46 5.44 16.19
C TRP A 446 -24.55 4.49 15.00
N MET A 447 -23.42 4.24 14.40
CA MET A 447 -23.17 3.10 13.50
C MET A 447 -22.23 2.11 14.16
N THR A 448 -22.51 0.85 13.94
CA THR A 448 -21.77 -0.28 14.52
C THR A 448 -21.61 -1.41 13.51
N TYR A 449 -20.81 -2.42 13.82
CA TYR A 449 -20.82 -3.64 13.03
C TYR A 449 -22.15 -4.38 13.22
N VAL A 450 -22.77 -4.71 12.10
CA VAL A 450 -23.97 -5.55 12.05
C VAL A 450 -23.75 -6.68 11.04
N PRO A 451 -24.45 -7.82 11.19
CA PRO A 451 -24.35 -8.88 10.22
C PRO A 451 -24.77 -8.41 8.81
N ASN A 452 -24.00 -8.83 7.80
CA ASN A 452 -24.30 -8.50 6.40
C ASN A 452 -25.43 -9.39 5.91
N LYS A 453 -26.68 -8.93 6.05
CA LYS A 453 -27.85 -9.70 5.64
C LYS A 453 -27.85 -11.07 6.34
N HIS A 454 -28.94 -11.40 6.94
CA HIS A 454 -29.08 -12.56 7.79
C HIS A 454 -29.39 -13.79 6.95
N GLY A 455 -29.01 -14.96 7.44
CA GLY A 455 -29.46 -16.24 6.99
C GLY A 455 -29.50 -17.22 8.15
N ASP A 456 -30.24 -18.29 8.01
CA ASP A 456 -30.38 -19.29 9.03
C ASP A 456 -29.50 -20.51 8.71
N LEU A 457 -29.12 -21.28 9.74
CA LEU A 457 -28.46 -22.58 9.60
C LEU A 457 -29.21 -23.59 10.40
N THR A 458 -29.80 -24.58 9.71
CA THR A 458 -30.52 -25.69 10.37
C THR A 458 -29.73 -26.96 10.23
N VAL A 459 -29.48 -27.66 11.34
CA VAL A 459 -28.88 -28.99 11.38
C VAL A 459 -29.95 -30.02 11.80
N THR A 460 -30.16 -31.04 10.96
CA THR A 460 -31.19 -32.10 11.17
C THR A 460 -30.50 -33.43 11.28
N LYS A 461 -30.99 -34.27 12.20
CA LYS A 461 -30.56 -35.65 12.39
C LYS A 461 -31.61 -36.67 11.93
N THR A 462 -31.18 -37.59 11.07
CA THR A 462 -31.98 -38.77 10.67
C THR A 462 -31.23 -40.03 11.05
N VAL A 463 -31.97 -41.03 11.57
CA VAL A 463 -31.47 -42.39 11.78
C VAL A 463 -32.32 -43.30 10.92
N ASP A 464 -31.70 -44.15 10.13
CA ASP A 464 -32.35 -45.03 9.16
C ASP A 464 -31.81 -46.46 9.27
N GLY A 465 -32.46 -47.38 8.54
CA GLY A 465 -32.08 -48.79 8.47
C GLY A 465 -32.78 -49.68 9.50
N THR A 466 -32.80 -51.00 9.20
CA THR A 466 -33.55 -51.99 9.96
C THR A 466 -33.07 -52.25 11.38
N ALA A 467 -31.88 -51.74 11.74
CA ALA A 467 -31.28 -51.84 13.07
C ALA A 467 -30.89 -50.46 13.63
N GLY A 468 -31.39 -49.37 13.08
CA GLY A 468 -31.16 -48.01 13.55
C GLY A 468 -31.86 -47.74 14.89
N ASP A 469 -31.16 -47.16 15.87
CA ASP A 469 -31.70 -46.73 17.16
C ASP A 469 -32.13 -45.28 17.11
N THR A 470 -33.42 -45.03 16.94
CA THR A 470 -33.99 -43.68 16.87
C THR A 470 -34.00 -42.92 18.20
N SER A 471 -33.73 -43.61 19.32
CA SER A 471 -33.64 -42.98 20.65
C SER A 471 -32.24 -42.43 21.00
N LYS A 472 -31.22 -42.90 20.27
CA LYS A 472 -29.84 -42.48 20.47
C LYS A 472 -29.64 -40.98 20.11
N ALA A 473 -29.00 -40.27 21.00
CA ALA A 473 -28.54 -38.90 20.71
C ALA A 473 -27.14 -38.92 20.07
N PHE A 474 -26.91 -38.03 19.13
CA PHE A 474 -25.65 -37.84 18.42
C PHE A 474 -25.17 -36.40 18.64
N ASN A 475 -23.87 -36.21 18.93
CA ASN A 475 -23.30 -34.93 19.26
C ASN A 475 -22.79 -34.22 17.99
N PHE A 476 -23.14 -32.95 17.86
CA PHE A 476 -22.78 -32.10 16.74
C PHE A 476 -21.94 -30.94 17.20
N THR A 477 -21.02 -30.55 16.36
CA THR A 477 -20.29 -29.27 16.46
C THR A 477 -20.49 -28.48 15.16
N VAL A 478 -21.02 -27.27 15.27
CA VAL A 478 -21.04 -26.27 14.20
C VAL A 478 -19.86 -25.36 14.43
N THR A 479 -19.01 -25.19 13.43
CA THR A 479 -17.86 -24.27 13.44
C THR A 479 -18.03 -23.26 12.33
N LEU A 480 -18.09 -21.98 12.68
CA LEU A 480 -18.04 -20.86 11.76
C LEU A 480 -16.58 -20.48 11.52
N LYS A 481 -16.23 -20.06 10.29
CA LYS A 481 -14.88 -19.59 9.98
C LYS A 481 -14.51 -18.34 10.79
N ASP A 482 -15.50 -17.51 11.13
CA ASP A 482 -15.28 -16.34 11.97
C ASP A 482 -15.40 -16.70 13.46
N THR A 483 -14.26 -16.74 14.15
CA THR A 483 -14.17 -16.99 15.59
C THR A 483 -14.64 -15.80 16.45
N GLY A 484 -14.91 -14.64 15.84
CA GLY A 484 -15.49 -13.49 16.52
C GLY A 484 -17.00 -13.61 16.81
N ILE A 485 -17.68 -14.62 16.24
CA ILE A 485 -19.11 -14.84 16.47
C ILE A 485 -19.30 -15.48 17.84
N ASN A 486 -19.86 -14.72 18.75
CA ASN A 486 -20.19 -15.11 20.12
C ASN A 486 -21.65 -14.77 20.44
N GLY A 487 -22.31 -15.55 21.28
CA GLY A 487 -23.69 -15.30 21.71
C GLY A 487 -24.70 -16.33 21.18
N THR A 488 -25.98 -16.12 21.49
CA THR A 488 -27.07 -17.05 21.15
C THR A 488 -27.76 -16.60 19.86
N PHE A 489 -27.74 -17.46 18.86
CA PHE A 489 -28.38 -17.31 17.57
C PHE A 489 -29.50 -18.37 17.44
N GLY A 490 -30.74 -17.97 17.66
CA GLY A 490 -31.86 -18.91 17.70
C GLY A 490 -31.66 -19.96 18.80
N GLU A 491 -31.52 -21.26 18.38
CA GLU A 491 -31.36 -22.39 19.29
C GLU A 491 -29.89 -22.80 19.53
N MET A 492 -28.91 -22.10 18.92
CA MET A 492 -27.47 -22.37 19.03
C MET A 492 -26.76 -21.25 19.74
N THR A 493 -25.90 -21.58 20.73
CA THR A 493 -25.01 -20.61 21.39
C THR A 493 -23.60 -20.84 20.91
N PHE A 494 -23.00 -19.80 20.33
CA PHE A 494 -21.64 -19.83 19.82
C PHE A 494 -20.67 -19.21 20.84
N THR A 495 -19.53 -19.84 20.97
CA THR A 495 -18.35 -19.33 21.68
C THR A 495 -17.15 -19.49 20.75
N ASP A 496 -16.44 -18.40 20.46
CA ASP A 496 -15.33 -18.37 19.51
C ASP A 496 -15.68 -19.04 18.16
N GLY A 497 -16.90 -18.73 17.64
CA GLY A 497 -17.39 -19.25 16.38
C GLY A 497 -17.84 -20.73 16.43
N ALA A 498 -17.87 -21.39 17.58
CA ALA A 498 -18.26 -22.80 17.70
C ALA A 498 -19.49 -22.99 18.59
N ALA A 499 -20.43 -23.85 18.15
CA ALA A 499 -21.60 -24.27 18.91
C ALA A 499 -21.68 -25.78 18.95
N THR A 500 -21.96 -26.38 20.13
CA THR A 500 -22.11 -27.81 20.35
C THR A 500 -23.48 -28.17 20.90
N PHE A 501 -24.07 -29.24 20.40
CA PHE A 501 -25.38 -29.75 20.84
C PHE A 501 -25.57 -31.20 20.44
N ALA A 502 -26.61 -31.83 20.98
CA ALA A 502 -26.99 -33.18 20.62
C ALA A 502 -28.38 -33.22 19.95
N LEU A 503 -28.57 -34.12 18.98
CA LEU A 503 -29.85 -34.39 18.30
C LEU A 503 -30.13 -35.87 18.22
N LYS A 504 -31.42 -36.26 18.36
CA LYS A 504 -31.96 -37.58 18.07
C LYS A 504 -32.61 -37.62 16.69
N HIS A 505 -33.07 -38.81 16.27
CA HIS A 505 -33.80 -38.95 15.03
C HIS A 505 -35.01 -38.02 14.93
N GLY A 506 -35.09 -37.28 13.83
CA GLY A 506 -36.14 -36.29 13.54
C GLY A 506 -35.98 -34.96 14.23
N GLU A 507 -34.99 -34.79 15.12
CA GLU A 507 -34.72 -33.51 15.75
C GLU A 507 -33.86 -32.63 14.87
N SER A 508 -34.05 -31.31 15.01
CA SER A 508 -33.23 -30.26 14.38
C SER A 508 -32.95 -29.11 15.35
N LYS A 509 -31.86 -28.37 15.10
CA LYS A 509 -31.61 -27.10 15.70
C LYS A 509 -31.30 -26.04 14.65
N THR A 510 -31.80 -24.84 14.88
CA THR A 510 -31.60 -23.69 13.95
C THR A 510 -30.90 -22.54 14.64
N ALA A 511 -29.77 -22.17 14.09
CA ALA A 511 -29.20 -20.84 14.37
C ALA A 511 -29.88 -19.82 13.45
N LYS A 512 -30.40 -18.73 14.01
CA LYS A 512 -31.10 -17.68 13.29
C LYS A 512 -30.26 -16.44 13.19
N ASP A 513 -30.47 -15.68 12.12
CA ASP A 513 -29.85 -14.39 11.91
C ASP A 513 -28.30 -14.41 11.94
N LEU A 514 -27.70 -15.53 11.48
CA LEU A 514 -26.26 -15.58 11.26
C LEU A 514 -25.85 -14.66 10.09
N PRO A 515 -24.66 -14.03 10.15
CA PRO A 515 -24.20 -13.19 9.04
C PRO A 515 -24.10 -14.01 7.73
N ALA A 516 -24.77 -13.54 6.67
CA ALA A 516 -24.74 -14.19 5.37
C ALA A 516 -23.34 -14.11 4.76
N GLY A 517 -22.91 -15.18 4.08
CA GLY A 517 -21.57 -15.25 3.47
C GLY A 517 -20.53 -15.95 4.36
N ILE A 518 -20.74 -16.04 5.68
CA ILE A 518 -19.84 -16.77 6.58
C ILE A 518 -19.88 -18.26 6.24
N THR A 519 -18.71 -18.87 6.10
CA THR A 519 -18.61 -20.31 5.90
C THR A 519 -18.75 -21.06 7.21
N TYR A 520 -19.44 -22.19 7.13
CA TYR A 520 -19.64 -23.11 8.24
C TYR A 520 -19.18 -24.52 7.92
N THR A 521 -18.83 -25.27 8.97
CA THR A 521 -18.63 -26.70 8.93
C THR A 521 -19.40 -27.34 10.09
N VAL A 522 -20.15 -28.41 9.81
CA VAL A 522 -20.85 -29.19 10.81
C VAL A 522 -20.24 -30.59 10.86
N THR A 523 -19.93 -31.07 12.05
CA THR A 523 -19.37 -32.38 12.30
C THR A 523 -20.22 -33.14 13.31
N GLU A 524 -20.37 -34.46 13.11
CA GLU A 524 -20.97 -35.37 14.08
C GLU A 524 -19.84 -36.18 14.73
N ALA A 525 -19.81 -36.19 16.06
CA ALA A 525 -18.75 -36.87 16.81
C ALA A 525 -18.76 -38.39 16.65
N GLU A 526 -19.98 -38.97 16.49
CA GLU A 526 -20.20 -40.42 16.34
C GLU A 526 -20.33 -40.87 14.88
N ALA A 527 -19.88 -40.05 13.91
CA ALA A 527 -19.93 -40.43 12.51
C ALA A 527 -19.19 -41.77 12.23
N ASP A 528 -19.83 -42.65 11.49
CA ASP A 528 -19.33 -44.00 11.12
C ASP A 528 -18.93 -44.91 12.31
N GLN A 529 -19.52 -44.70 13.49
CA GLN A 529 -19.30 -45.52 14.69
C GLN A 529 -20.50 -46.43 15.00
N ASP A 530 -20.31 -47.40 15.89
CA ASP A 530 -21.33 -48.33 16.39
C ASP A 530 -22.11 -49.11 15.30
N GLY A 531 -21.48 -49.34 14.15
CA GLY A 531 -22.06 -50.03 13.00
C GLY A 531 -23.03 -49.21 12.17
N TYR A 532 -23.06 -47.91 12.37
CA TYR A 532 -23.70 -46.94 11.49
C TYR A 532 -22.81 -46.58 10.33
N THR A 533 -23.41 -46.30 9.18
CA THR A 533 -22.79 -45.55 8.07
C THR A 533 -23.42 -44.18 8.06
N THR A 534 -22.61 -43.14 8.22
CA THR A 534 -23.05 -41.75 8.28
C THR A 534 -22.91 -41.10 6.90
N THR A 535 -23.96 -40.45 6.43
CA THR A 535 -23.96 -39.59 5.25
C THR A 535 -24.39 -38.21 5.67
N ALA A 536 -23.71 -37.20 5.17
CA ALA A 536 -24.06 -35.83 5.44
C ALA A 536 -24.32 -35.07 4.12
N ALA A 537 -25.41 -34.32 4.11
CA ALA A 537 -25.69 -33.36 3.04
C ALA A 537 -25.40 -31.97 3.54
N ASN A 538 -24.63 -31.19 2.76
CA ASN A 538 -24.28 -29.81 3.03
C ASN A 538 -23.54 -29.56 4.37
N ALA A 539 -22.76 -30.56 4.85
CA ALA A 539 -22.02 -30.45 6.11
C ALA A 539 -21.03 -29.28 6.15
N SER A 540 -20.73 -28.71 5.02
CA SER A 540 -19.98 -27.43 4.89
C SER A 540 -20.61 -26.59 3.80
N GLY A 541 -20.56 -25.27 3.98
CA GLY A 541 -21.15 -24.31 3.05
C GLY A 541 -21.00 -22.88 3.57
N SER A 542 -21.77 -21.97 2.99
CA SER A 542 -21.87 -20.59 3.46
C SER A 542 -23.30 -20.28 3.88
N ILE A 543 -23.47 -19.40 4.87
CA ILE A 543 -24.79 -18.89 5.26
C ILE A 543 -25.39 -18.13 4.07
N ILE A 544 -26.59 -18.52 3.66
CA ILE A 544 -27.28 -17.98 2.49
C ILE A 544 -28.12 -16.78 2.93
N LYS A 545 -28.01 -15.67 2.23
CA LYS A 545 -28.78 -14.46 2.49
C LYS A 545 -30.29 -14.71 2.36
N ASP A 546 -31.06 -14.26 3.36
CA ASP A 546 -32.53 -14.35 3.43
C ASP A 546 -33.07 -15.78 3.21
N ASP A 547 -32.23 -16.80 3.48
CA ASP A 547 -32.56 -18.22 3.29
C ASP A 547 -31.94 -19.07 4.41
N THR A 548 -32.32 -20.33 4.47
CA THR A 548 -31.83 -21.29 5.47
C THR A 548 -30.88 -22.31 4.82
N ALA A 549 -29.62 -22.30 5.26
CA ALA A 549 -28.67 -23.37 4.95
C ALA A 549 -29.07 -24.64 5.71
N ALA A 550 -29.53 -25.64 5.00
CA ALA A 550 -29.99 -26.87 5.59
C ALA A 550 -28.90 -27.96 5.54
N VAL A 551 -28.52 -28.47 6.69
CA VAL A 551 -27.56 -29.56 6.88
C VAL A 551 -28.28 -30.77 7.42
N THR A 552 -28.10 -31.93 6.79
CA THR A 552 -28.74 -33.19 7.23
C THR A 552 -27.68 -34.27 7.42
N PHE A 553 -27.68 -34.91 8.59
CA PHE A 553 -26.88 -36.10 8.86
C PHE A 553 -27.79 -37.30 8.97
N THR A 554 -27.52 -38.34 8.17
CA THR A 554 -28.28 -39.62 8.20
C THR A 554 -27.33 -40.74 8.59
N ASN A 555 -27.64 -41.40 9.70
CA ASN A 555 -26.92 -42.58 10.17
C ASN A 555 -27.77 -43.82 9.85
N THR A 556 -27.29 -44.64 8.93
CA THR A 556 -27.96 -45.87 8.50
C THR A 556 -27.32 -47.09 9.13
N ARG A 557 -28.12 -47.95 9.79
CA ARG A 557 -27.65 -49.21 10.33
C ARG A 557 -28.62 -50.32 9.89
N ASN A 558 -28.12 -51.24 9.07
CA ASN A 558 -28.93 -52.40 8.57
C ASN A 558 -28.43 -53.71 9.16
N SER A 559 -29.34 -54.64 9.38
CA SER A 559 -29.03 -56.05 9.61
C SER A 559 -28.54 -56.65 8.27
N SER A 560 -27.34 -57.26 8.27
CA SER A 560 -26.64 -57.71 7.07
C SER A 560 -27.42 -58.73 6.24
N SER A 561 -27.74 -58.44 4.99
CA SER A 561 -28.13 -59.41 3.94
C SER A 561 -27.43 -59.02 2.63
N SER A 562 -26.71 -59.98 2.03
CA SER A 562 -25.89 -59.81 0.85
C SER A 562 -26.70 -59.84 -0.46
N HIS A 563 -26.58 -58.80 -1.30
CA HIS A 563 -26.87 -58.87 -2.73
C HIS A 563 -25.80 -58.11 -3.50
N HIS A 564 -25.08 -58.78 -4.41
CA HIS A 564 -24.11 -58.19 -5.31
C HIS A 564 -24.79 -57.52 -6.52
N SER A 565 -24.67 -56.21 -6.68
CA SER A 565 -24.87 -55.54 -7.96
C SER A 565 -23.51 -54.99 -8.45
N THR A 566 -23.23 -55.14 -9.76
CA THR A 566 -22.01 -54.60 -10.39
C THR A 566 -22.05 -53.09 -10.29
N ARG A 567 -21.04 -52.50 -9.61
CA ARG A 567 -20.88 -51.04 -9.45
C ARG A 567 -19.59 -50.59 -10.08
N TYR A 568 -19.62 -49.42 -10.73
CA TYR A 568 -18.48 -48.71 -11.30
C TYR A 568 -18.14 -47.48 -10.47
N THR A 569 -16.85 -47.12 -10.51
CA THR A 569 -16.29 -45.98 -9.79
C THR A 569 -16.24 -44.76 -10.67
N LEU A 570 -16.72 -43.63 -10.18
CA LEU A 570 -16.47 -42.30 -10.75
C LEU A 570 -15.39 -41.63 -9.92
N HIS A 571 -14.27 -41.34 -10.57
CA HIS A 571 -13.15 -40.62 -9.98
C HIS A 571 -13.16 -39.15 -10.45
N TYR A 572 -12.95 -38.21 -9.52
CA TYR A 572 -12.85 -36.77 -9.77
C TYR A 572 -11.41 -36.34 -9.67
N GLU A 573 -10.76 -36.12 -10.82
CA GLU A 573 -9.44 -35.53 -10.86
C GLU A 573 -9.58 -33.99 -10.80
N SER A 574 -9.33 -33.42 -9.62
CA SER A 574 -9.58 -32.00 -9.37
C SER A 574 -8.47 -31.09 -9.87
N ASN A 575 -7.39 -31.62 -10.46
CA ASN A 575 -6.28 -30.86 -11.03
C ASN A 575 -5.78 -29.73 -10.11
N GLY A 576 -5.53 -30.05 -8.84
CA GLY A 576 -5.05 -29.09 -7.82
C GLY A 576 -6.15 -28.27 -7.13
N GLY A 577 -7.43 -28.52 -7.41
CA GLY A 577 -8.55 -27.96 -6.65
C GLY A 577 -8.99 -28.85 -5.48
N THR A 578 -10.11 -28.50 -4.84
CA THR A 578 -10.70 -29.29 -3.77
C THR A 578 -10.91 -30.73 -4.20
N ALA A 579 -10.27 -31.66 -3.50
CA ALA A 579 -10.36 -33.08 -3.82
C ALA A 579 -11.74 -33.67 -3.43
N TYR A 580 -12.28 -34.53 -4.29
CA TYR A 580 -13.48 -35.31 -4.02
C TYR A 580 -13.14 -36.79 -3.88
N LYS A 581 -13.84 -37.48 -3.00
CA LYS A 581 -13.74 -38.92 -2.88
C LYS A 581 -14.41 -39.60 -4.07
N ASP A 582 -13.87 -40.78 -4.44
CA ASP A 582 -14.43 -41.61 -5.47
C ASP A 582 -15.87 -42.05 -5.10
N GLU A 583 -16.74 -42.00 -6.07
CA GLU A 583 -18.15 -42.38 -5.92
C GLU A 583 -18.43 -43.64 -6.71
N ARG A 584 -19.24 -44.54 -6.11
CA ARG A 584 -19.59 -45.81 -6.73
C ARG A 584 -21.08 -45.88 -7.11
N TYR A 585 -21.32 -46.07 -8.38
CA TYR A 585 -22.65 -46.09 -8.97
C TYR A 585 -22.98 -47.45 -9.60
N SER A 586 -24.26 -47.85 -9.57
CA SER A 586 -24.73 -49.06 -10.28
C SER A 586 -24.58 -48.90 -11.80
N SER A 587 -24.32 -49.99 -12.49
CA SER A 587 -24.21 -49.98 -13.96
C SER A 587 -25.43 -49.34 -14.62
N GLY A 588 -25.18 -48.42 -15.58
CA GLY A 588 -26.22 -47.67 -16.31
C GLY A 588 -26.66 -46.35 -15.66
N THR A 589 -26.19 -46.04 -14.44
CA THR A 589 -26.52 -44.75 -13.77
C THR A 589 -25.95 -43.56 -14.55
N LYS A 590 -26.80 -42.57 -14.87
CA LYS A 590 -26.35 -41.27 -15.37
C LYS A 590 -26.12 -40.33 -14.19
N VAL A 591 -24.88 -39.89 -14.00
CA VAL A 591 -24.44 -38.99 -12.93
C VAL A 591 -24.32 -37.60 -13.48
N THR A 592 -24.98 -36.61 -12.87
CA THR A 592 -24.77 -35.18 -13.16
C THR A 592 -23.55 -34.69 -12.40
N LEU A 593 -22.67 -33.89 -13.07
CA LEU A 593 -21.44 -33.37 -12.51
C LEU A 593 -21.70 -31.94 -11.97
N ASP A 594 -22.35 -31.89 -10.81
CA ASP A 594 -22.74 -30.64 -10.13
C ASP A 594 -21.72 -30.11 -9.11
N LYS A 595 -20.66 -30.89 -8.88
CA LYS A 595 -19.58 -30.47 -7.97
C LYS A 595 -18.77 -29.35 -8.58
N THR A 596 -18.59 -28.28 -7.82
CA THR A 596 -17.75 -27.10 -8.15
C THR A 596 -16.56 -27.05 -7.20
N PRO A 597 -15.43 -27.66 -7.58
CA PRO A 597 -14.22 -27.56 -6.75
C PRO A 597 -13.73 -26.11 -6.71
N THR A 598 -13.06 -25.76 -5.63
CA THR A 598 -12.40 -24.45 -5.48
C THR A 598 -10.88 -24.62 -5.55
N ARG A 599 -10.20 -23.67 -6.15
CA ARG A 599 -8.75 -23.60 -6.22
C ARG A 599 -8.34 -22.14 -6.06
N GLU A 600 -7.46 -21.87 -5.09
CA GLU A 600 -7.01 -20.50 -4.81
C GLU A 600 -6.31 -19.88 -6.04
N SER A 601 -6.69 -18.68 -6.40
CA SER A 601 -6.23 -17.96 -7.58
C SER A 601 -6.65 -18.56 -8.94
N TYR A 602 -7.71 -19.37 -8.96
CA TYR A 602 -8.28 -19.95 -10.19
C TYR A 602 -9.80 -19.95 -10.18
N THR A 603 -10.39 -19.78 -11.36
CA THR A 603 -11.83 -19.99 -11.61
C THR A 603 -12.06 -21.36 -12.21
N PHE A 604 -13.03 -22.11 -11.65
CA PHE A 604 -13.42 -23.41 -12.17
C PHE A 604 -14.16 -23.26 -13.52
N THR A 605 -13.59 -23.84 -14.58
CA THR A 605 -14.18 -23.74 -15.93
C THR A 605 -15.15 -24.88 -16.25
N GLY A 606 -15.19 -25.93 -15.44
CA GLY A 606 -16.10 -27.05 -15.59
C GLY A 606 -15.40 -28.43 -15.56
N TRP A 607 -16.19 -29.53 -15.64
CA TRP A 607 -15.66 -30.88 -15.75
C TRP A 607 -15.46 -31.29 -17.21
N TYR A 608 -14.42 -32.09 -17.44
CA TYR A 608 -14.01 -32.58 -18.76
C TYR A 608 -13.90 -34.10 -18.76
N ALA A 609 -14.23 -34.75 -19.89
CA ALA A 609 -14.16 -36.20 -20.05
C ALA A 609 -12.73 -36.71 -20.27
N ASP A 610 -11.80 -35.83 -20.61
CA ASP A 610 -10.44 -36.14 -20.99
C ASP A 610 -9.42 -35.27 -20.23
N LYS A 611 -8.27 -35.83 -19.98
CA LYS A 611 -7.15 -35.17 -19.28
C LYS A 611 -6.63 -33.94 -20.02
N ALA A 612 -6.77 -33.89 -21.36
CA ALA A 612 -6.35 -32.76 -22.20
C ALA A 612 -7.33 -31.57 -22.13
N LEU A 613 -8.42 -31.67 -21.35
CA LEU A 613 -9.46 -30.66 -21.16
C LEU A 613 -10.08 -30.17 -22.49
N THR A 614 -10.30 -31.09 -23.44
CA THR A 614 -10.86 -30.74 -24.76
C THR A 614 -12.38 -30.98 -24.84
N GLN A 615 -12.92 -31.93 -24.03
CA GLN A 615 -14.32 -32.31 -24.04
C GLN A 615 -15.01 -31.94 -22.73
N LYS A 616 -15.56 -30.73 -22.65
CA LYS A 616 -16.35 -30.31 -21.50
C LYS A 616 -17.67 -31.09 -21.41
N ILE A 617 -17.98 -31.62 -20.22
CA ILE A 617 -19.17 -32.41 -19.96
C ILE A 617 -19.90 -31.94 -18.70
N THR A 618 -21.21 -32.17 -18.66
CA THR A 618 -22.08 -31.90 -17.50
C THR A 618 -22.65 -33.15 -16.83
N SER A 619 -22.46 -34.29 -17.48
CA SER A 619 -22.91 -35.60 -16.93
C SER A 619 -22.10 -36.74 -17.52
N VAL A 620 -22.06 -37.88 -16.83
CA VAL A 620 -21.42 -39.13 -17.27
C VAL A 620 -22.32 -40.34 -17.00
N THR A 621 -22.35 -41.31 -17.94
CA THR A 621 -23.06 -42.59 -17.73
C THR A 621 -22.08 -43.65 -17.28
N MET A 622 -22.38 -44.32 -16.15
CA MET A 622 -21.51 -45.29 -15.50
C MET A 622 -21.70 -46.71 -16.11
N ASN A 623 -21.03 -46.96 -17.23
CA ASN A 623 -20.94 -48.26 -17.91
C ASN A 623 -19.56 -48.93 -17.79
N SER A 624 -18.59 -48.23 -17.18
CA SER A 624 -17.27 -48.65 -16.75
C SER A 624 -16.82 -47.68 -15.68
N ASP A 625 -15.67 -47.90 -15.04
CA ASP A 625 -15.03 -46.89 -14.21
C ASP A 625 -14.70 -45.65 -15.08
N LYS A 626 -14.97 -44.48 -14.56
CA LYS A 626 -14.80 -43.18 -15.26
C LYS A 626 -13.98 -42.21 -14.41
N THR A 627 -13.15 -41.42 -15.07
CA THR A 627 -12.48 -40.27 -14.49
C THR A 627 -12.95 -39.00 -15.20
N VAL A 628 -13.27 -37.97 -14.43
CA VAL A 628 -13.57 -36.61 -14.94
C VAL A 628 -12.55 -35.65 -14.40
N TYR A 629 -12.17 -34.66 -15.20
CA TYR A 629 -11.05 -33.74 -14.94
C TYR A 629 -11.58 -32.34 -14.76
N ALA A 630 -11.18 -31.66 -13.68
CA ALA A 630 -11.50 -30.24 -13.47
C ALA A 630 -10.66 -29.35 -14.38
N GLY A 631 -11.31 -28.43 -15.08
CA GLY A 631 -10.64 -27.34 -15.82
C GLY A 631 -10.55 -26.09 -14.93
N TRP A 632 -9.44 -25.34 -15.09
CA TRP A 632 -9.15 -24.15 -14.32
C TRP A 632 -8.63 -23.04 -15.19
N GLU A 633 -9.00 -21.79 -14.87
CA GLU A 633 -8.45 -20.57 -15.45
C GLU A 633 -7.82 -19.74 -14.34
N ALA A 634 -6.56 -19.31 -14.51
CA ALA A 634 -5.83 -18.59 -13.49
C ALA A 634 -6.39 -17.18 -13.30
N THR A 635 -6.62 -16.76 -12.06
CA THR A 635 -7.01 -15.41 -11.70
C THR A 635 -5.84 -14.67 -11.06
N GLY A 636 -5.36 -13.58 -11.67
CA GLY A 636 -4.40 -12.65 -11.12
C GLY A 636 -2.97 -12.71 -11.65
N VAL A 637 -2.35 -11.53 -11.69
CA VAL A 637 -0.95 -11.32 -12.04
C VAL A 637 -0.08 -11.61 -10.81
N PRO A 638 1.11 -12.26 -10.96
CA PRO A 638 2.02 -12.47 -9.85
C PRO A 638 2.42 -11.18 -9.14
N ASP A 639 2.48 -11.18 -7.80
CA ASP A 639 2.66 -9.99 -6.95
C ASP A 639 3.89 -9.12 -7.29
N LYS A 640 4.97 -9.72 -7.83
CA LYS A 640 6.17 -9.00 -8.24
C LYS A 640 6.04 -8.31 -9.60
N LEU A 641 5.04 -8.67 -10.39
CA LEU A 641 4.85 -8.12 -11.73
C LEU A 641 3.81 -6.99 -11.72
N ASN A 642 4.02 -6.01 -12.60
CA ASN A 642 3.08 -4.92 -12.81
C ASN A 642 1.91 -5.41 -13.67
N GLY A 643 0.75 -5.53 -13.06
CA GLY A 643 -0.51 -5.89 -13.72
C GLY A 643 -1.41 -4.68 -14.03
N ASP A 644 -1.08 -3.52 -13.50
CA ASP A 644 -1.94 -2.33 -13.52
C ASP A 644 -1.64 -1.42 -14.72
N ASP A 645 -0.34 -1.19 -15.00
CA ASP A 645 0.09 -0.33 -16.09
C ASP A 645 0.38 -1.17 -17.35
N HIS A 646 -0.36 -1.00 -18.42
CA HIS A 646 -0.16 -1.68 -19.69
C HIS A 646 0.81 -0.91 -20.59
N PHE A 647 2.09 -0.89 -20.23
CA PHE A 647 3.14 -0.32 -21.07
C PHE A 647 3.75 -1.38 -22.01
N ALA A 648 4.28 -0.93 -23.15
CA ALA A 648 5.02 -1.75 -24.06
C ALA A 648 6.29 -2.31 -23.40
N TYR A 649 6.38 -3.61 -23.23
CA TYR A 649 7.53 -4.30 -22.65
C TYR A 649 8.47 -4.90 -23.69
N VAL A 650 8.01 -5.04 -24.92
CA VAL A 650 8.81 -5.43 -26.10
C VAL A 650 9.00 -4.22 -27.00
N ILE A 651 10.25 -4.00 -27.40
CA ILE A 651 10.63 -2.94 -28.33
C ILE A 651 11.01 -3.61 -29.67
N GLY A 652 10.61 -3.00 -30.79
CA GLY A 652 11.01 -3.44 -32.12
C GLY A 652 12.51 -3.25 -32.36
N TYR A 653 13.00 -3.87 -33.41
CA TYR A 653 14.39 -3.76 -33.81
C TYR A 653 14.64 -2.50 -34.69
N PRO A 654 15.91 -2.10 -34.84
CA PRO A 654 16.26 -0.95 -35.68
C PRO A 654 15.83 -1.06 -37.15
N ASP A 655 15.54 -2.26 -37.64
CA ASP A 655 15.02 -2.51 -38.98
C ASP A 655 13.50 -2.27 -39.15
N GLY A 656 12.85 -1.77 -38.07
CA GLY A 656 11.44 -1.47 -38.04
C GLY A 656 10.53 -2.70 -37.91
N LYS A 657 11.07 -3.84 -37.50
CA LYS A 657 10.34 -5.10 -37.32
C LYS A 657 10.34 -5.58 -35.87
N VAL A 658 9.45 -6.52 -35.56
CA VAL A 658 9.39 -7.16 -34.23
C VAL A 658 9.89 -8.61 -34.23
N HIS A 659 10.11 -9.19 -35.41
CA HIS A 659 10.59 -10.54 -35.64
C HIS A 659 9.84 -11.62 -34.82
N PRO A 660 8.53 -11.78 -34.98
CA PRO A 660 7.73 -12.66 -34.12
C PRO A 660 8.10 -14.13 -34.23
N LYS A 661 8.59 -14.54 -35.40
CA LYS A 661 9.02 -15.93 -35.71
C LYS A 661 10.49 -16.21 -35.35
N GLY A 662 11.25 -15.17 -34.97
CA GLY A 662 12.64 -15.33 -34.52
C GLY A 662 12.69 -15.90 -33.11
N ASN A 663 13.77 -16.60 -32.77
CA ASN A 663 13.99 -17.05 -31.38
C ASN A 663 14.31 -15.85 -30.49
N ILE A 664 13.87 -15.90 -29.22
CA ILE A 664 14.23 -14.90 -28.22
C ILE A 664 15.48 -15.35 -27.46
N SER A 665 16.37 -14.41 -27.14
CA SER A 665 17.56 -14.72 -26.33
C SER A 665 17.25 -14.71 -24.82
N ARG A 666 18.15 -15.29 -24.02
CA ARG A 666 18.08 -15.29 -22.57
C ARG A 666 18.19 -13.89 -21.99
N ALA A 667 19.04 -13.03 -22.57
CA ALA A 667 19.18 -11.62 -22.19
C ALA A 667 17.91 -10.82 -22.49
N GLU A 668 17.32 -10.99 -23.68
CA GLU A 668 16.04 -10.35 -24.01
C GLU A 668 14.93 -10.78 -23.06
N THR A 669 14.83 -12.07 -22.75
CA THR A 669 13.83 -12.58 -21.80
C THR A 669 14.01 -11.99 -20.40
N ALA A 670 15.25 -11.98 -19.87
CA ALA A 670 15.54 -11.37 -18.57
C ALA A 670 15.19 -9.88 -18.55
N THR A 671 15.49 -9.14 -19.63
CA THR A 671 15.20 -7.71 -19.74
C THR A 671 13.70 -7.44 -19.84
N ILE A 672 12.93 -8.28 -20.52
CA ILE A 672 11.46 -8.16 -20.56
C ILE A 672 10.86 -8.32 -19.16
N PHE A 673 11.20 -9.38 -18.45
CA PHE A 673 10.68 -9.60 -17.10
C PHE A 673 11.18 -8.55 -16.09
N PHE A 674 12.40 -8.04 -16.26
CA PHE A 674 12.90 -6.91 -15.47
C PHE A 674 12.05 -5.65 -15.69
N ARG A 675 11.67 -5.32 -16.92
CA ARG A 675 10.76 -4.19 -17.23
C ARG A 675 9.39 -4.40 -16.61
N LEU A 676 8.90 -5.61 -16.59
CA LEU A 676 7.59 -5.98 -16.06
C LEU A 676 7.52 -6.06 -14.53
N LEU A 677 8.64 -5.99 -13.82
CA LEU A 677 8.62 -5.86 -12.35
C LEU A 677 7.88 -4.57 -11.94
N LYS A 678 7.19 -4.61 -10.83
CA LYS A 678 6.72 -3.39 -10.15
C LYS A 678 7.91 -2.45 -9.90
N ALA A 679 7.69 -1.14 -10.00
CA ALA A 679 8.76 -0.15 -9.93
C ALA A 679 9.57 -0.23 -8.63
N ASP A 680 8.89 -0.38 -7.49
CA ASP A 680 9.48 -0.53 -6.17
C ASP A 680 10.36 -1.79 -6.06
N ILE A 681 9.91 -2.92 -6.60
CA ILE A 681 10.67 -4.18 -6.61
C ILE A 681 11.88 -4.06 -7.55
N ARG A 682 11.69 -3.49 -8.73
CA ARG A 682 12.78 -3.30 -9.70
C ARG A 682 13.86 -2.37 -9.16
N ASP A 683 13.45 -1.18 -8.71
CA ASP A 683 14.38 -0.12 -8.31
C ASP A 683 15.00 -0.42 -6.93
N GLY A 684 14.25 -1.04 -6.02
CA GLY A 684 14.76 -1.49 -4.70
C GLY A 684 15.74 -2.66 -4.77
N ASN A 685 15.76 -3.41 -5.87
CA ASN A 685 16.69 -4.53 -6.09
C ASN A 685 17.73 -4.26 -7.17
N LEU A 686 17.70 -3.07 -7.78
CA LEU A 686 18.57 -2.73 -8.90
C LEU A 686 20.04 -2.93 -8.53
N THR A 687 20.77 -3.69 -9.35
CA THR A 687 22.20 -3.94 -9.22
C THR A 687 22.83 -4.24 -10.57
N ALA A 688 24.10 -3.94 -10.71
CA ALA A 688 24.94 -4.39 -11.81
C ALA A 688 25.81 -5.60 -11.41
N ASP A 689 25.91 -5.88 -10.11
CA ASP A 689 26.74 -6.95 -9.57
C ASP A 689 26.11 -8.32 -9.82
N ASN A 690 26.88 -9.23 -10.36
CA ASN A 690 26.51 -10.63 -10.61
C ASN A 690 27.73 -11.55 -10.61
N ASP A 691 27.50 -12.87 -10.51
CA ASP A 691 28.55 -13.89 -10.50
C ASP A 691 28.85 -14.46 -11.91
N PHE A 692 28.28 -13.89 -12.97
CA PHE A 692 28.40 -14.42 -14.35
C PHE A 692 29.56 -13.76 -15.09
N SER A 693 30.58 -14.55 -15.44
CA SER A 693 31.77 -14.09 -16.16
C SER A 693 31.48 -13.55 -17.58
N ASP A 694 30.32 -13.90 -18.14
CA ASP A 694 29.85 -13.52 -19.47
C ASP A 694 28.82 -12.37 -19.45
N VAL A 695 28.60 -11.74 -18.27
CA VAL A 695 27.71 -10.59 -18.08
C VAL A 695 28.49 -9.42 -17.45
N SER A 696 29.15 -8.62 -18.31
CA SER A 696 29.96 -7.48 -17.85
C SER A 696 29.17 -6.18 -17.72
N ASP A 697 29.68 -5.24 -16.93
CA ASP A 697 29.02 -3.94 -16.63
C ASP A 697 28.72 -3.09 -17.86
N SER A 698 29.46 -3.25 -18.95
CA SER A 698 29.26 -2.50 -20.19
C SER A 698 28.16 -3.04 -21.09
N GLN A 699 27.57 -4.18 -20.75
CA GLN A 699 26.55 -4.80 -21.60
C GLN A 699 25.15 -4.25 -21.24
N TRP A 700 24.36 -3.94 -22.27
CA TRP A 700 23.02 -3.33 -22.15
C TRP A 700 22.04 -4.12 -21.28
N HIS A 701 22.25 -5.39 -21.09
CA HIS A 701 21.41 -6.30 -20.31
C HIS A 701 21.96 -6.58 -18.90
N ASN A 702 23.14 -6.04 -18.53
CA ASN A 702 23.78 -6.36 -17.26
C ASN A 702 22.84 -6.11 -16.07
N LYS A 703 22.35 -4.89 -15.89
CA LYS A 703 21.48 -4.55 -14.76
C LYS A 703 20.21 -5.39 -14.71
N ALA A 704 19.63 -5.73 -15.87
CA ALA A 704 18.45 -6.57 -15.93
C ALA A 704 18.77 -8.00 -15.46
N ILE A 705 19.83 -8.63 -15.98
CA ILE A 705 20.23 -9.97 -15.58
C ILE A 705 20.63 -10.02 -14.11
N SER A 706 21.47 -9.08 -13.65
CA SER A 706 21.96 -9.02 -12.27
C SER A 706 20.82 -8.85 -11.27
N THR A 707 19.88 -7.93 -11.55
CA THR A 707 18.70 -7.73 -10.70
C THR A 707 17.79 -8.95 -10.68
N MET A 708 17.53 -9.57 -11.82
CA MET A 708 16.69 -10.75 -11.91
C MET A 708 17.33 -11.98 -11.27
N ALA A 709 18.65 -12.08 -11.30
CA ALA A 709 19.41 -13.11 -10.61
C ALA A 709 19.39 -12.92 -9.09
N LYS A 710 19.57 -11.67 -8.62
CA LYS A 710 19.43 -11.30 -7.19
C LYS A 710 18.05 -11.65 -6.65
N LEU A 711 16.99 -11.44 -7.43
CA LEU A 711 15.62 -11.83 -7.09
C LEU A 711 15.36 -13.35 -7.18
N GLY A 712 16.32 -14.15 -7.63
CA GLY A 712 16.20 -15.60 -7.81
C GLY A 712 15.31 -16.02 -8.98
N ILE A 713 14.90 -15.09 -9.85
CA ILE A 713 13.98 -15.34 -10.99
C ILE A 713 14.74 -15.96 -12.17
N VAL A 714 15.93 -15.44 -12.49
CA VAL A 714 16.80 -16.06 -13.51
C VAL A 714 17.99 -16.77 -12.85
N LYS A 715 18.52 -17.77 -13.53
CA LYS A 715 19.72 -18.52 -13.10
C LYS A 715 20.65 -18.72 -14.28
N GLY A 716 21.93 -18.80 -14.02
CA GLY A 716 22.91 -19.19 -15.01
C GLY A 716 22.69 -20.63 -15.51
N ARG A 717 23.15 -20.94 -16.70
CA ARG A 717 23.27 -22.33 -17.17
C ARG A 717 24.37 -23.09 -16.43
N ARG A 718 25.39 -22.33 -15.97
CA ARG A 718 26.43 -22.78 -15.03
C ARG A 718 26.52 -21.79 -13.87
N ALA A 719 27.27 -22.13 -12.86
CA ALA A 719 27.45 -21.29 -11.69
C ALA A 719 28.02 -19.90 -12.03
N ASP A 720 28.87 -19.84 -13.05
CA ASP A 720 29.61 -18.66 -13.48
C ASP A 720 29.29 -18.17 -14.90
N SER A 721 28.25 -18.71 -15.55
CA SER A 721 27.86 -18.35 -16.93
C SER A 721 26.35 -18.28 -17.11
N PHE A 722 25.87 -17.15 -17.63
CA PHE A 722 24.47 -16.90 -17.95
C PHE A 722 24.10 -17.31 -19.39
N ASP A 723 25.00 -17.24 -20.34
CA ASP A 723 24.83 -17.40 -21.79
C ASP A 723 23.80 -16.39 -22.38
N PRO A 724 24.02 -15.06 -22.28
CA PRO A 724 23.03 -14.03 -22.55
C PRO A 724 22.48 -14.05 -23.98
N ASP A 725 23.33 -14.31 -24.98
CA ASP A 725 22.97 -14.30 -26.40
C ASP A 725 22.37 -15.63 -26.89
N ALA A 726 22.42 -16.67 -26.07
CA ALA A 726 21.84 -17.96 -26.44
C ALA A 726 20.31 -17.87 -26.46
N SER A 727 19.69 -18.52 -27.45
CA SER A 727 18.24 -18.68 -27.51
C SER A 727 17.75 -19.47 -26.30
N ILE A 728 16.70 -18.99 -25.65
CA ILE A 728 16.10 -19.64 -24.48
C ILE A 728 15.24 -20.84 -24.91
N THR A 729 15.24 -21.91 -24.12
CA THR A 729 14.34 -23.04 -24.35
C THR A 729 12.96 -22.81 -23.70
N ARG A 730 11.95 -23.57 -24.14
CA ARG A 730 10.60 -23.52 -23.56
C ARG A 730 10.61 -23.86 -22.05
N ALA A 731 11.44 -24.84 -21.64
CA ALA A 731 11.64 -25.20 -20.25
C ALA A 731 12.28 -24.07 -19.41
N GLU A 732 13.35 -23.45 -19.93
CA GLU A 732 13.99 -22.30 -19.27
C GLU A 732 13.01 -21.12 -19.11
N PHE A 733 12.19 -20.86 -20.12
CA PHE A 733 11.19 -19.81 -20.08
C PHE A 733 10.08 -20.13 -19.07
N ALA A 734 9.54 -21.34 -19.06
CA ALA A 734 8.55 -21.80 -18.10
C ALA A 734 9.09 -21.73 -16.65
N ALA A 735 10.36 -22.06 -16.45
CA ALA A 735 11.01 -21.96 -15.15
C ALA A 735 11.13 -20.50 -14.66
N ILE A 736 11.37 -19.53 -15.55
CA ILE A 736 11.34 -18.11 -15.21
C ILE A 736 9.93 -17.70 -14.77
N CYS A 737 8.90 -18.03 -15.55
CA CYS A 737 7.50 -17.75 -15.20
C CYS A 737 7.12 -18.37 -13.83
N ALA A 738 7.44 -19.64 -13.61
CA ALA A 738 7.08 -20.37 -12.39
C ALA A 738 7.73 -19.81 -11.11
N ARG A 739 8.89 -19.12 -11.23
CA ARG A 739 9.60 -18.52 -10.08
C ARG A 739 8.96 -17.22 -9.56
N PHE A 740 8.04 -16.64 -10.32
CA PHE A 740 7.24 -15.52 -9.82
C PHE A 740 6.16 -15.93 -8.81
N ASN A 741 5.78 -17.21 -8.80
CA ASN A 741 4.85 -17.75 -7.82
C ASN A 741 5.42 -19.04 -7.21
N THR A 742 5.72 -19.01 -5.92
CA THR A 742 6.36 -20.13 -5.20
C THR A 742 5.38 -21.08 -4.54
N LYS A 743 4.07 -20.89 -4.73
CA LYS A 743 3.05 -21.79 -4.14
C LYS A 743 3.26 -23.23 -4.66
N PRO A 744 3.23 -24.24 -3.77
CA PRO A 744 3.34 -25.63 -4.20
C PRO A 744 2.13 -26.04 -5.04
N VAL A 745 2.38 -26.76 -6.11
CA VAL A 745 1.35 -27.34 -6.98
C VAL A 745 1.60 -28.85 -7.03
N GLU A 746 0.53 -29.63 -6.96
CA GLU A 746 0.66 -31.07 -7.17
C GLU A 746 0.95 -31.38 -8.63
N ASN A 747 1.87 -32.31 -8.89
CA ASN A 747 2.21 -32.76 -10.24
C ASN A 747 0.97 -33.44 -10.86
N SER A 748 0.45 -32.81 -11.90
CA SER A 748 -0.76 -33.28 -12.62
C SER A 748 -0.43 -34.19 -13.80
N GLY A 749 0.87 -34.34 -14.16
CA GLY A 749 1.32 -35.05 -15.35
C GLY A 749 0.75 -34.42 -16.62
N SER A 750 0.77 -33.10 -16.72
CA SER A 750 0.13 -32.31 -17.77
C SER A 750 0.67 -32.63 -19.17
N PHE A 751 1.94 -33.06 -19.29
CA PHE A 751 2.60 -33.29 -20.57
C PHE A 751 3.36 -34.61 -20.56
N SER A 752 3.36 -35.29 -21.71
CA SER A 752 3.93 -36.65 -21.83
C SER A 752 5.47 -36.70 -21.92
N ASP A 753 6.12 -35.57 -22.20
CA ASP A 753 7.55 -35.46 -22.54
C ASP A 753 8.39 -34.67 -21.53
N ILE A 754 7.86 -34.43 -20.32
CA ILE A 754 8.57 -33.68 -19.26
C ILE A 754 9.03 -34.54 -18.09
N SER A 755 8.59 -35.80 -18.03
CA SER A 755 8.92 -36.70 -16.93
C SER A 755 10.44 -36.93 -16.83
N GLY A 756 11.00 -36.65 -15.64
CA GLY A 756 12.46 -36.70 -15.40
C GLY A 756 13.25 -35.54 -15.98
N HIS A 757 12.61 -34.57 -16.62
CA HIS A 757 13.29 -33.35 -17.08
C HIS A 757 13.57 -32.42 -15.89
N TRP A 758 14.72 -31.72 -15.90
CA TRP A 758 15.15 -30.83 -14.79
C TRP A 758 14.12 -29.75 -14.42
N ALA A 759 13.28 -29.31 -15.38
CA ALA A 759 12.26 -28.29 -15.18
C ALA A 759 10.84 -28.88 -15.06
N GLU A 760 10.69 -30.18 -14.81
CA GLU A 760 9.37 -30.83 -14.73
C GLU A 760 8.45 -30.09 -13.75
N ASN A 761 8.92 -29.83 -12.54
CA ASN A 761 8.13 -29.14 -11.50
C ASN A 761 7.78 -27.69 -11.89
N GLU A 762 8.69 -26.96 -12.53
CA GLU A 762 8.44 -25.58 -13.00
C GLU A 762 7.46 -25.55 -14.16
N ILE A 763 7.55 -26.50 -15.08
CA ILE A 763 6.63 -26.64 -16.21
C ILE A 763 5.22 -26.98 -15.69
N GLU A 764 5.10 -27.99 -14.82
CA GLU A 764 3.84 -28.34 -14.20
C GLU A 764 3.22 -27.17 -13.44
N ARG A 765 4.03 -26.41 -12.71
CA ARG A 765 3.57 -25.22 -11.98
C ARG A 765 3.08 -24.14 -12.93
N ALA A 766 3.83 -23.80 -13.97
CA ALA A 766 3.43 -22.78 -14.94
C ALA A 766 2.18 -23.21 -15.74
N ALA A 767 2.03 -24.51 -16.02
CA ALA A 767 0.85 -25.08 -16.66
C ALA A 767 -0.38 -25.02 -15.72
N ALA A 768 -0.18 -25.37 -14.45
CA ALA A 768 -1.20 -25.32 -13.43
C ALA A 768 -1.75 -23.89 -13.22
N PHE A 769 -0.92 -22.87 -13.41
CA PHE A 769 -1.34 -21.46 -13.40
C PHE A 769 -1.95 -20.99 -14.73
N GLY A 770 -2.05 -21.83 -15.75
CA GLY A 770 -2.59 -21.46 -17.08
C GLY A 770 -1.65 -20.55 -17.89
N TRP A 771 -0.42 -20.31 -17.42
CA TRP A 771 0.53 -19.42 -18.06
C TRP A 771 1.15 -20.02 -19.33
N ILE A 772 1.28 -21.34 -19.36
CA ILE A 772 1.79 -22.08 -20.51
C ILE A 772 0.80 -23.17 -20.94
N SER A 773 0.84 -23.50 -22.21
CA SER A 773 0.12 -24.64 -22.79
C SER A 773 1.08 -25.51 -23.62
N GLY A 774 0.77 -26.79 -23.66
CA GLY A 774 1.45 -27.72 -24.57
C GLY A 774 0.92 -27.65 -26.00
N TYR A 775 1.41 -28.59 -26.80
CA TYR A 775 0.94 -28.82 -28.15
C TYR A 775 -0.27 -29.76 -28.19
N PRO A 776 -1.04 -29.78 -29.30
CA PRO A 776 -2.20 -30.66 -29.41
C PRO A 776 -1.89 -32.15 -29.29
N ASP A 777 -0.63 -32.54 -29.47
CA ASP A 777 -0.15 -33.92 -29.34
C ASP A 777 0.13 -34.34 -27.89
N GLY A 778 -0.16 -33.46 -26.90
CA GLY A 778 0.06 -33.70 -25.48
C GLY A 778 1.50 -33.51 -25.02
N THR A 779 2.37 -32.95 -25.87
CA THR A 779 3.78 -32.65 -25.53
C THR A 779 3.94 -31.19 -25.13
N PHE A 780 4.99 -30.89 -24.35
CA PHE A 780 5.44 -29.52 -24.05
C PHE A 780 6.66 -29.12 -24.88
N ARG A 781 7.47 -30.07 -25.30
CA ARG A 781 8.75 -29.90 -26.01
C ARG A 781 9.74 -29.04 -25.23
N PRO A 782 10.16 -29.46 -24.05
CA PRO A 782 10.90 -28.63 -23.08
C PRO A 782 12.20 -28.06 -23.65
N ASP A 783 12.95 -28.80 -24.45
CA ASP A 783 14.23 -28.39 -25.03
C ASP A 783 14.11 -27.61 -26.34
N ALA A 784 12.90 -27.48 -26.89
CA ALA A 784 12.67 -26.64 -28.07
C ALA A 784 12.90 -25.17 -27.74
N ARG A 785 13.48 -24.44 -28.67
CA ARG A 785 13.67 -22.99 -28.55
C ARG A 785 12.32 -22.29 -28.72
N ILE A 786 12.08 -21.26 -27.90
CA ILE A 786 10.85 -20.48 -27.96
C ILE A 786 11.02 -19.29 -28.92
N THR A 787 9.99 -19.04 -29.71
CA THR A 787 9.94 -17.85 -30.57
C THR A 787 9.50 -16.62 -29.77
N ARG A 788 9.80 -15.43 -30.31
CA ARG A 788 9.36 -14.15 -29.68
C ARG A 788 7.83 -14.08 -29.56
N ALA A 789 7.09 -14.56 -30.58
CA ALA A 789 5.62 -14.60 -30.55
C ALA A 789 5.08 -15.52 -29.44
N GLU A 790 5.66 -16.71 -29.28
CA GLU A 790 5.28 -17.62 -28.20
C GLU A 790 5.59 -17.01 -26.83
N ALA A 791 6.76 -16.37 -26.67
CA ALA A 791 7.14 -15.69 -25.45
C ALA A 791 6.16 -14.56 -25.08
N MET A 792 5.82 -13.67 -26.03
CA MET A 792 4.84 -12.60 -25.83
C MET A 792 3.45 -13.16 -25.45
N THR A 793 3.02 -14.22 -26.12
CA THR A 793 1.73 -14.87 -25.81
C THR A 793 1.71 -15.44 -24.40
N MET A 794 2.79 -16.07 -23.95
CA MET A 794 2.89 -16.60 -22.58
C MET A 794 2.98 -15.47 -21.54
N ILE A 795 3.74 -14.42 -21.82
CA ILE A 795 3.84 -13.24 -20.91
C ILE A 795 2.47 -12.57 -20.76
N ASN A 796 1.73 -12.35 -21.84
CA ASN A 796 0.39 -11.76 -21.80
C ASN A 796 -0.56 -12.59 -20.93
N ARG A 797 -0.44 -13.91 -20.96
CA ARG A 797 -1.21 -14.80 -20.06
C ARG A 797 -0.80 -14.63 -18.59
N VAL A 798 0.51 -14.55 -18.33
CA VAL A 798 1.03 -14.28 -16.97
C VAL A 798 0.52 -12.94 -16.44
N LEU A 799 0.37 -11.94 -17.30
CA LEU A 799 -0.09 -10.59 -16.95
C LEU A 799 -1.61 -10.41 -17.06
N CYS A 800 -2.35 -11.44 -17.46
CA CYS A 800 -3.79 -11.35 -17.74
C CYS A 800 -4.14 -10.20 -18.73
N ARG A 801 -3.29 -9.96 -19.75
CA ARG A 801 -3.45 -8.93 -20.79
C ARG A 801 -3.85 -9.60 -22.09
N MET A 802 -5.15 -9.64 -22.39
CA MET A 802 -5.64 -10.44 -23.51
C MET A 802 -6.77 -9.73 -24.28
N PRO A 803 -6.46 -8.83 -25.23
CA PRO A 803 -7.45 -8.38 -26.19
C PRO A 803 -7.98 -9.61 -26.95
N GLN A 804 -9.31 -9.74 -27.07
CA GLN A 804 -9.95 -10.94 -27.61
C GLN A 804 -10.13 -10.85 -29.14
N SER A 805 -10.13 -9.63 -29.67
CA SER A 805 -10.37 -9.34 -31.07
C SER A 805 -9.65 -8.06 -31.52
N LYS A 806 -9.64 -7.81 -32.81
CA LYS A 806 -9.09 -6.56 -33.36
C LYS A 806 -9.87 -5.30 -32.94
N SER A 807 -11.15 -5.46 -32.68
CA SER A 807 -12.00 -4.34 -32.20
C SER A 807 -11.66 -3.91 -30.77
N ASP A 808 -10.87 -4.69 -30.05
CA ASP A 808 -10.38 -4.35 -28.73
C ASP A 808 -9.11 -3.50 -28.75
N LEU A 809 -8.50 -3.34 -29.94
CA LEU A 809 -7.31 -2.54 -30.18
C LEU A 809 -7.68 -1.15 -30.74
N LEU A 810 -6.75 -0.21 -30.69
CA LEU A 810 -6.92 1.13 -31.25
C LEU A 810 -6.30 1.27 -32.63
N ASP A 811 -6.99 1.87 -33.59
CA ASP A 811 -6.49 2.08 -34.95
C ASP A 811 -5.20 2.91 -35.01
N SER A 812 -4.97 3.77 -34.02
CA SER A 812 -3.77 4.63 -33.92
C SER A 812 -2.54 3.93 -33.31
N MET A 813 -2.63 2.62 -33.00
CA MET A 813 -1.52 1.84 -32.44
C MET A 813 -0.32 1.72 -33.38
N VAL A 814 0.85 1.43 -32.84
CA VAL A 814 2.01 1.04 -33.63
C VAL A 814 1.78 -0.33 -34.25
N THR A 815 1.94 -0.43 -35.58
CA THR A 815 1.82 -1.67 -36.31
C THR A 815 3.18 -2.11 -36.89
N TRP A 816 3.36 -3.41 -37.08
CA TRP A 816 4.63 -3.98 -37.49
C TRP A 816 4.46 -4.67 -38.86
N PRO A 817 5.36 -4.43 -39.83
CA PRO A 817 5.23 -4.98 -41.18
C PRO A 817 5.32 -6.51 -41.23
N ASP A 818 5.91 -7.13 -40.20
CA ASP A 818 6.08 -8.58 -40.06
C ASP A 818 5.12 -9.21 -39.05
N ASN A 819 4.08 -8.45 -38.55
CA ASN A 819 2.99 -8.93 -37.73
C ASN A 819 1.64 -8.61 -38.38
N LYS A 820 1.15 -9.50 -39.20
CA LYS A 820 -0.06 -9.27 -39.98
C LYS A 820 -1.32 -9.60 -39.16
N PRO A 821 -2.45 -8.90 -39.37
CA PRO A 821 -3.72 -9.20 -38.73
C PRO A 821 -4.25 -10.63 -38.92
N SER A 822 -3.74 -11.40 -39.88
CA SER A 822 -4.07 -12.81 -40.09
C SER A 822 -3.19 -13.78 -39.30
N ASP A 823 -2.11 -13.30 -38.67
CA ASP A 823 -1.19 -14.13 -37.93
C ASP A 823 -1.80 -14.51 -36.57
N TRP A 824 -1.63 -15.76 -36.13
CA TRP A 824 -2.18 -16.26 -34.86
C TRP A 824 -1.71 -15.47 -33.64
N HIS A 825 -0.53 -14.90 -33.74
CA HIS A 825 0.11 -14.10 -32.66
C HIS A 825 -0.19 -12.59 -32.75
N TYR A 826 -1.03 -12.14 -33.69
CA TYR A 826 -1.23 -10.73 -33.98
C TYR A 826 -1.59 -9.92 -32.73
N LEU A 827 -2.62 -10.34 -32.02
CA LEU A 827 -3.08 -9.64 -30.81
C LEU A 827 -2.01 -9.63 -29.71
N ALA A 828 -1.34 -10.76 -29.51
CA ALA A 828 -0.31 -10.87 -28.47
C ALA A 828 0.90 -9.96 -28.75
N VAL A 829 1.28 -9.80 -30.02
CA VAL A 829 2.37 -8.90 -30.42
C VAL A 829 1.95 -7.44 -30.26
N GLN A 830 0.72 -7.08 -30.65
CA GLN A 830 0.22 -5.72 -30.48
C GLN A 830 0.17 -5.34 -29.00
N GLU A 831 -0.34 -6.22 -28.13
CA GLU A 831 -0.37 -6.04 -26.69
C GLU A 831 1.03 -5.83 -26.07
N ALA A 832 2.00 -6.62 -26.50
CA ALA A 832 3.36 -6.56 -26.00
C ALA A 832 4.14 -5.28 -26.40
N THR A 833 3.72 -4.63 -27.49
CA THR A 833 4.49 -3.58 -28.17
C THR A 833 3.83 -2.20 -28.15
N ASN A 834 2.65 -2.07 -27.56
CA ASN A 834 1.93 -0.81 -27.46
C ASN A 834 1.59 -0.49 -25.99
N SER A 835 1.86 0.73 -25.56
CA SER A 835 1.44 1.22 -24.24
C SER A 835 0.04 1.81 -24.33
N HIS A 836 -0.84 1.43 -23.41
CA HIS A 836 -2.25 1.85 -23.47
C HIS A 836 -2.95 1.80 -22.12
N ASP A 837 -4.03 2.57 -21.99
CA ASP A 837 -5.05 2.41 -20.96
C ASP A 837 -6.12 1.44 -21.49
N PHE A 838 -6.80 0.71 -20.59
CA PHE A 838 -7.74 -0.33 -20.97
C PHE A 838 -8.98 -0.37 -20.06
N ASN A 839 -10.03 -1.03 -20.56
CA ASN A 839 -11.17 -1.47 -19.74
C ASN A 839 -11.18 -3.00 -19.71
N ARG A 840 -11.37 -3.58 -18.53
CA ARG A 840 -11.53 -5.03 -18.38
C ARG A 840 -12.84 -5.51 -19.01
N GLN A 841 -12.75 -6.62 -19.72
CA GLN A 841 -13.88 -7.36 -20.29
C GLN A 841 -13.89 -8.79 -19.75
N GLY A 842 -14.68 -9.03 -18.71
CA GLY A 842 -14.62 -10.29 -17.98
C GLY A 842 -13.32 -10.45 -17.17
N GLU A 843 -12.90 -11.68 -16.90
CA GLU A 843 -11.78 -11.97 -16.00
C GLU A 843 -10.40 -11.74 -16.64
N VAL A 844 -10.26 -11.97 -17.93
CA VAL A 844 -8.97 -11.92 -18.65
C VAL A 844 -9.02 -11.07 -19.91
N GLY A 845 -10.21 -10.73 -20.41
CA GLY A 845 -10.39 -9.90 -21.59
C GLY A 845 -10.17 -8.42 -21.30
N GLU A 846 -9.79 -7.67 -22.33
CA GLU A 846 -9.65 -6.22 -22.24
C GLU A 846 -9.90 -5.55 -23.58
N SER A 847 -10.28 -4.28 -23.55
CA SER A 847 -10.31 -3.39 -24.70
C SER A 847 -9.53 -2.12 -24.42
N TRP A 848 -8.72 -1.68 -25.36
CA TRP A 848 -7.89 -0.49 -25.22
C TRP A 848 -8.72 0.79 -25.32
N THR A 849 -8.43 1.74 -24.48
CA THR A 849 -9.18 3.01 -24.44
C THR A 849 -8.35 4.19 -24.93
N LYS A 850 -7.04 4.17 -24.70
CA LYS A 850 -6.15 5.27 -25.07
C LYS A 850 -4.71 4.75 -25.16
N LEU A 851 -3.93 5.25 -26.13
CA LEU A 851 -2.48 5.01 -26.15
C LEU A 851 -1.76 5.89 -25.14
N THR A 852 -0.77 5.32 -24.47
CA THR A 852 0.07 6.01 -23.48
C THR A 852 1.54 6.01 -23.92
N SER A 853 2.39 6.77 -23.22
CA SER A 853 3.82 6.84 -23.53
C SER A 853 4.55 5.58 -23.08
N VAL A 854 5.55 5.15 -23.85
CA VAL A 854 6.46 4.08 -23.46
C VAL A 854 7.41 4.62 -22.37
N PRO A 855 7.61 3.90 -21.24
CA PRO A 855 8.60 4.30 -20.25
C PRO A 855 10.02 4.43 -20.80
N ASP A 856 10.81 5.33 -20.26
CA ASP A 856 12.23 5.47 -20.65
C ASP A 856 13.06 4.32 -20.05
N TRP A 857 13.21 3.24 -20.83
CA TRP A 857 14.01 2.09 -20.44
C TRP A 857 15.52 2.28 -20.58
N LYS A 858 15.99 3.39 -21.21
CA LYS A 858 17.43 3.64 -21.39
C LYS A 858 18.14 3.92 -20.07
N ARG A 859 17.44 4.44 -19.08
CA ARG A 859 18.00 4.68 -17.75
C ARG A 859 18.51 3.42 -17.03
N TYR A 860 18.08 2.24 -17.47
CA TYR A 860 18.48 0.96 -16.91
C TYR A 860 19.53 0.20 -17.76
N GLN A 861 19.94 0.76 -18.87
CA GLN A 861 20.98 0.17 -19.75
C GLN A 861 22.40 0.56 -19.34
#